data_76e8d6f457ffd3ac14e5237131255255
#
_entry.id   76e8d6f457ffd3ac14e5237131255255
#
_cell.length_a   1.000
_cell.length_b   1.000
_cell.length_c   1.000
_cell.angle_alpha   90.00
_cell.angle_beta   90.00
_cell.angle_gamma   90.00
#
_symmetry.space_group_name_H-M   'P 1'
#
loop_
_entity.id
_entity.type
_entity.pdbx_description
1 polymer ?
#
loop_
_entity_poly.entity_id
_entity_poly.type
_entity_poly.pdbx_seq_one_letter_code
_entity_poly.pdbx_strand_id
1 'polypeptide(L)'
;MNMKAINIKFATFSFAAMLLASCSDSGTPGNDPVIDPIGKAATIVGTNVTAEYADQLASRVWNYKGAYTNTATKTRALATRTGASEPTVPAGTPNLSSVTNKWNEHPGNYIVPAGETLKADGYNIKGMTIYVKGTLEYSSAWGAGASINVLSGGKLIAKNSNEVFGDTKVSNWGTVEFPANQQEYLIKNTFYQYAGDLNIKGHDLNIQGGAGSTLFVKNSLIANKVTMSGDAQLYVTDNATLTGAFEMSERSQAWVNNVMTTTSLKIQNTTMLHSGCALKVKGDVYATNGTELSVLYLKAKNYKQDSGATLYLQDQSMVDIEGKYVNLNNGQGKADLPDKDGVAVIKANAFYYNAPGKQGDWNPGGAKTVDCSIFSTSGDNAHIIVDANVIYGSEGATTPITDDNTTIVWNNNANILFKDDPEAKNYVIKKTECNPNGYNADNETTTEPTKEPTLDLISSIDYNHDHDISATCIQSLNGRLYMSYHTRDKKHGGCIEVFSPVENNKLTLEQYLCDDQKDLDFNHLLAVKLKSGKRMVYLPGSSNKKGAMLAYIPIQDNHLLADQSKSITTTINGKDTVIYEKPLQFIQMNPATAEYAKKGYDENCVVYNEETNHLIVATTKGYLVYNADTYNELDKINKPGKVKHIAIGNGKIVTVYLDRAATNETEAIPATVEIFDQKAEDLSNPIKSFAISTIEPNNGKNVVRVDDNKIYVCRGAAGMYVYDMEGNELWHYQMPSPTITEGENAGKYKGHANGCYVGKKYVYIAYGGFGLVVLDKETHKVVAHRNLAHSANYVIEYNGYIYVAYGQSRLQVFQLKNADPEVSY
;
A
#
# COMPACT_ATOMS: atom_id res chain seq x y z
N MET A 1 3.12 -44.13 42.43
CA MET A 1 2.11 -44.11 41.35
C MET A 1 2.53 -43.06 40.37
N ASN A 2 3.00 -43.51 39.22
CA ASN A 2 3.57 -42.62 38.16
C ASN A 2 2.45 -41.95 37.35
N MET A 3 2.45 -40.65 37.36
CA MET A 3 1.70 -39.92 36.35
C MET A 3 2.64 -39.57 35.19
N LYS A 4 2.34 -40.17 34.03
CA LYS A 4 2.99 -39.89 32.75
C LYS A 4 2.58 -38.46 32.27
N ALA A 5 3.57 -37.64 32.06
CA ALA A 5 3.39 -36.37 31.36
C ALA A 5 3.08 -36.64 29.89
N ILE A 6 1.96 -36.12 29.40
CA ILE A 6 1.59 -36.10 27.98
C ILE A 6 2.26 -34.87 27.36
N ASN A 7 3.28 -35.11 26.55
CA ASN A 7 3.88 -34.09 25.72
C ASN A 7 2.93 -33.76 24.56
N ILE A 8 2.20 -32.66 24.66
CA ILE A 8 1.53 -32.06 23.53
C ILE A 8 2.57 -31.19 22.82
N LYS A 9 3.06 -31.68 21.69
CA LYS A 9 3.84 -30.86 20.77
C LYS A 9 2.87 -29.85 20.13
N PHE A 10 2.90 -28.62 20.62
CA PHE A 10 2.40 -27.49 19.87
C PHE A 10 3.30 -27.31 18.65
N ALA A 11 2.76 -27.52 17.48
CA ALA A 11 3.36 -27.05 16.24
C ALA A 11 3.32 -25.51 16.29
N THR A 12 4.46 -24.91 16.61
CA THR A 12 4.69 -23.49 16.45
C THR A 12 4.64 -23.19 14.95
N PHE A 13 3.48 -22.76 14.47
CA PHE A 13 3.44 -21.99 13.25
C PHE A 13 4.13 -20.66 13.52
N SER A 14 5.37 -20.59 13.12
CA SER A 14 6.08 -19.34 13.02
C SER A 14 5.35 -18.46 11.99
N PHE A 15 4.55 -17.53 12.47
CA PHE A 15 4.17 -16.34 11.70
C PHE A 15 5.45 -15.52 11.51
N ALA A 16 6.26 -15.95 10.56
CA ALA A 16 7.32 -15.10 10.04
C ALA A 16 6.63 -13.90 9.40
N ALA A 17 6.86 -12.78 10.02
CA ALA A 17 6.39 -11.47 9.68
C ALA A 17 6.38 -11.24 8.16
N MET A 18 5.20 -11.05 7.59
CA MET A 18 4.99 -10.43 6.27
C MET A 18 5.37 -8.94 6.31
N LEU A 19 6.59 -8.63 6.66
CA LEU A 19 7.11 -7.27 6.73
C LEU A 19 8.38 -7.08 5.92
N LEU A 20 8.77 -8.07 5.14
CA LEU A 20 10.04 -8.05 4.41
C LEU A 20 9.83 -8.36 2.93
N ALA A 21 8.95 -7.65 2.29
CA ALA A 21 8.91 -7.69 0.85
C ALA A 21 9.49 -6.41 0.27
N SER A 22 10.74 -6.17 0.55
CA SER A 22 11.53 -5.33 -0.31
C SER A 22 12.73 -6.12 -0.74
N CYS A 23 12.76 -6.49 -2.00
CA CYS A 23 13.86 -7.08 -2.75
C CYS A 23 14.16 -8.56 -2.47
N SER A 24 13.73 -9.32 -3.44
CA SER A 24 14.37 -10.54 -3.94
C SER A 24 15.11 -11.41 -2.92
N ASP A 25 14.41 -12.38 -2.35
CA ASP A 25 15.02 -13.67 -2.25
C ASP A 25 14.24 -14.66 -3.09
N SER A 26 14.77 -14.80 -4.25
CA SER A 26 14.30 -15.64 -5.29
C SER A 26 14.50 -17.10 -4.97
N GLY A 27 13.45 -17.81 -5.09
CA GLY A 27 13.30 -19.11 -5.66
C GLY A 27 14.35 -20.21 -5.43
N THR A 28 13.83 -21.34 -5.15
CA THR A 28 14.47 -22.69 -5.18
C THR A 28 15.23 -22.98 -6.48
N PRO A 29 16.34 -23.72 -6.41
CA PRO A 29 17.08 -24.14 -7.60
C PRO A 29 16.24 -25.11 -8.44
N GLY A 30 15.90 -24.68 -9.63
CA GLY A 30 15.47 -25.57 -10.69
C GLY A 30 16.67 -25.86 -11.61
N ASN A 31 16.70 -27.01 -12.22
CA ASN A 31 17.73 -27.48 -13.13
C ASN A 31 18.12 -26.42 -14.16
N ASP A 32 19.40 -26.33 -14.44
CA ASP A 32 20.00 -25.37 -15.36
C ASP A 32 19.28 -25.33 -16.71
N PRO A 33 18.68 -24.21 -17.10
CA PRO A 33 18.22 -24.02 -18.47
C PRO A 33 19.39 -23.57 -19.34
N VAL A 34 19.40 -24.11 -20.51
CA VAL A 34 20.27 -23.63 -21.61
C VAL A 34 20.06 -22.14 -21.76
N ILE A 35 21.12 -21.35 -21.56
CA ILE A 35 21.11 -19.91 -21.70
C ILE A 35 20.87 -19.58 -23.17
N ASP A 36 19.69 -19.06 -23.46
CA ASP A 36 19.40 -18.49 -24.79
C ASP A 36 20.30 -17.26 -25.02
N PRO A 37 20.89 -17.13 -26.19
CA PRO A 37 21.79 -16.01 -26.47
C PRO A 37 21.07 -14.68 -26.37
N ILE A 38 21.81 -13.66 -25.96
CA ILE A 38 21.38 -12.26 -25.84
C ILE A 38 20.61 -11.85 -27.09
N GLY A 39 19.41 -11.32 -26.95
CA GLY A 39 18.69 -10.76 -28.09
C GLY A 39 17.24 -11.21 -28.25
N LYS A 40 16.75 -12.18 -27.50
CA LYS A 40 15.31 -12.41 -27.40
C LYS A 40 14.72 -11.52 -26.30
N ALA A 41 14.12 -10.44 -26.71
CA ALA A 41 13.38 -9.55 -25.82
C ALA A 41 12.28 -10.33 -25.09
N ALA A 42 12.11 -10.07 -23.79
CA ALA A 42 10.89 -10.46 -23.10
C ALA A 42 9.71 -9.76 -23.77
N THR A 43 8.63 -10.48 -23.97
CA THR A 43 7.42 -9.87 -24.50
C THR A 43 6.73 -9.10 -23.36
N ILE A 44 6.80 -7.79 -23.40
CA ILE A 44 5.97 -6.93 -22.57
C ILE A 44 4.76 -6.56 -23.40
N VAL A 45 3.58 -6.89 -22.90
CA VAL A 45 2.34 -6.44 -23.48
C VAL A 45 2.07 -5.04 -22.97
N GLY A 46 2.15 -4.05 -23.85
CA GLY A 46 1.85 -2.66 -23.56
C GLY A 46 0.71 -2.20 -24.44
N THR A 47 -0.19 -1.41 -23.85
CA THR A 47 -1.26 -0.78 -24.59
C THR A 47 -1.11 0.73 -24.52
N ASN A 48 -1.14 1.41 -25.65
CA ASN A 48 -1.39 2.84 -25.65
C ASN A 48 -2.83 3.09 -25.24
N VAL A 49 -3.00 4.07 -24.37
CA VAL A 49 -4.31 4.45 -23.85
C VAL A 49 -5.12 5.05 -24.99
N THR A 50 -6.00 4.26 -25.60
CA THR A 50 -7.15 4.83 -26.33
C THR A 50 -8.08 5.48 -25.31
N ALA A 51 -8.92 6.44 -25.72
CA ALA A 51 -9.86 7.09 -24.80
C ALA A 51 -10.70 6.08 -23.99
N GLU A 52 -10.95 4.93 -24.53
CA GLU A 52 -11.74 3.85 -23.94
C GLU A 52 -10.94 2.96 -22.97
N TYR A 53 -9.65 2.80 -23.23
CA TYR A 53 -8.75 2.11 -22.29
C TYR A 53 -8.38 3.05 -21.14
N ALA A 54 -8.41 4.39 -21.36
CA ALA A 54 -8.24 5.38 -20.32
C ALA A 54 -9.24 5.18 -19.17
N ASP A 55 -10.49 4.83 -19.46
CA ASP A 55 -11.48 4.57 -18.42
C ASP A 55 -11.17 3.32 -17.60
N GLN A 56 -10.63 2.27 -18.21
CA GLN A 56 -10.18 1.07 -17.50
C GLN A 56 -8.97 1.38 -16.63
N LEU A 57 -8.01 2.16 -17.12
CA LEU A 57 -6.87 2.60 -16.32
C LEU A 57 -7.30 3.61 -15.25
N ALA A 58 -8.21 4.53 -15.57
CA ALA A 58 -8.75 5.48 -14.61
C ALA A 58 -9.48 4.80 -13.45
N SER A 59 -10.09 3.63 -13.67
CA SER A 59 -10.73 2.86 -12.60
C SER A 59 -9.73 2.34 -11.55
N ARG A 60 -8.45 2.29 -11.87
CA ARG A 60 -7.37 1.91 -10.95
C ARG A 60 -6.83 3.07 -10.12
N VAL A 61 -7.24 4.30 -10.46
CA VAL A 61 -6.81 5.52 -9.75
C VAL A 61 -7.90 5.96 -8.79
N TRP A 62 -7.53 6.10 -7.54
CA TRP A 62 -8.39 6.59 -6.47
C TRP A 62 -8.09 8.06 -6.23
N ASN A 63 -9.06 8.94 -6.55
CA ASN A 63 -8.94 10.36 -6.31
C ASN A 63 -9.86 10.74 -5.14
N TYR A 64 -9.29 11.27 -4.10
CA TYR A 64 -9.99 11.56 -2.86
C TYR A 64 -10.78 12.86 -2.97
N LYS A 65 -12.03 12.85 -2.54
CA LYS A 65 -12.81 14.10 -2.42
C LYS A 65 -12.17 14.97 -1.36
N GLY A 66 -11.81 16.19 -1.73
CA GLY A 66 -10.98 17.10 -0.94
C GLY A 66 -11.52 17.60 0.40
N ALA A 67 -12.50 16.91 0.99
CA ALA A 67 -13.01 17.23 2.32
C ALA A 67 -12.26 16.50 3.46
N TYR A 68 -11.33 15.62 3.11
CA TYR A 68 -10.59 14.81 4.09
C TYR A 68 -9.13 15.22 4.16
N THR A 69 -8.92 16.52 4.11
CA THR A 69 -7.64 17.12 4.37
C THR A 69 -7.31 16.89 5.84
N ASN A 70 -6.27 16.22 6.17
CA ASN A 70 -5.70 15.96 7.50
C ASN A 70 -6.05 14.59 8.09
N THR A 71 -6.23 13.59 7.27
CA THR A 71 -6.47 12.29 7.85
C THR A 71 -5.19 11.52 8.09
N ALA A 72 -5.04 11.20 9.31
CA ALA A 72 -4.06 10.26 9.80
C ALA A 72 -4.04 8.96 8.99
N THR A 73 -2.88 8.55 8.74
CA THR A 73 -2.36 7.20 8.78
C THR A 73 -3.35 6.07 8.65
N LYS A 74 -3.17 5.27 7.66
CA LYS A 74 -3.88 4.03 7.35
C LYS A 74 -5.28 4.17 6.77
N THR A 75 -5.80 5.36 6.61
CA THR A 75 -7.06 5.57 5.95
C THR A 75 -6.86 5.64 4.45
N ARG A 76 -7.25 4.59 3.77
CA ARG A 76 -7.64 4.72 2.37
C ARG A 76 -9.05 5.34 2.37
N ALA A 77 -9.15 6.65 2.20
CA ALA A 77 -10.42 7.19 1.76
C ALA A 77 -10.72 6.55 0.40
N LEU A 78 -11.88 5.93 0.28
CA LEU A 78 -12.34 5.40 -0.99
C LEU A 78 -12.58 6.59 -1.92
N ALA A 79 -11.74 6.70 -2.92
CA ALA A 79 -11.98 7.63 -4.02
C ALA A 79 -13.28 7.25 -4.74
N THR A 80 -13.87 8.20 -5.40
CA THR A 80 -14.82 7.87 -6.44
C THR A 80 -14.09 7.11 -7.53
N ARG A 81 -14.14 5.79 -7.48
CA ARG A 81 -13.74 4.95 -8.57
C ARG A 81 -14.68 5.28 -9.73
N THR A 82 -14.17 5.89 -10.77
CA THR A 82 -14.91 5.96 -12.03
C THR A 82 -15.04 4.52 -12.48
N GLY A 83 -16.27 4.03 -12.63
CA GLY A 83 -16.50 2.62 -12.94
C GLY A 83 -15.67 2.20 -14.17
N ALA A 84 -15.18 0.98 -14.17
CA ALA A 84 -14.64 0.41 -15.40
C ALA A 84 -15.69 0.54 -16.50
N SER A 85 -15.27 0.94 -17.70
CA SER A 85 -16.17 0.94 -18.85
C SER A 85 -16.62 -0.49 -19.14
N GLU A 86 -17.85 -0.62 -19.56
CA GLU A 86 -18.40 -1.90 -19.99
C GLU A 86 -17.53 -2.47 -21.12
N PRO A 87 -17.06 -3.73 -21.01
CA PRO A 87 -16.20 -4.31 -22.03
C PRO A 87 -16.96 -4.55 -23.33
N THR A 88 -16.30 -4.27 -24.44
CA THR A 88 -16.86 -4.60 -25.76
C THR A 88 -16.69 -6.09 -26.06
N VAL A 89 -17.71 -6.71 -26.61
CA VAL A 89 -17.63 -8.11 -27.05
C VAL A 89 -16.70 -8.20 -28.26
N PRO A 90 -15.66 -9.02 -28.27
CA PRO A 90 -14.79 -9.20 -29.43
C PRO A 90 -15.57 -9.64 -30.67
N ALA A 91 -15.21 -9.09 -31.84
CA ALA A 91 -15.85 -9.50 -33.10
C ALA A 91 -15.69 -11.01 -33.33
N GLY A 92 -16.75 -11.67 -33.79
CA GLY A 92 -16.71 -13.12 -34.03
C GLY A 92 -16.79 -13.99 -32.79
N THR A 93 -17.05 -13.43 -31.59
CA THR A 93 -17.26 -14.20 -30.37
C THR A 93 -18.40 -15.21 -30.53
N PRO A 94 -18.16 -16.52 -30.39
CA PRO A 94 -19.17 -17.54 -30.56
C PRO A 94 -20.23 -17.49 -29.47
N ASN A 95 -21.46 -17.89 -29.81
CA ASN A 95 -22.52 -18.06 -28.83
C ASN A 95 -22.15 -19.19 -27.86
N LEU A 96 -22.35 -18.98 -26.57
CA LEU A 96 -22.09 -20.01 -25.54
C LEU A 96 -22.91 -21.27 -25.80
N SER A 97 -24.11 -21.18 -26.40
CA SER A 97 -24.93 -22.33 -26.78
C SER A 97 -24.29 -23.24 -27.84
N SER A 98 -23.28 -22.77 -28.57
CA SER A 98 -22.53 -23.55 -29.56
C SER A 98 -21.60 -24.60 -28.95
N VAL A 99 -21.33 -24.51 -27.66
CA VAL A 99 -20.50 -25.50 -26.95
C VAL A 99 -21.27 -26.81 -26.81
N THR A 100 -20.85 -27.83 -27.56
CA THR A 100 -21.57 -29.13 -27.63
C THR A 100 -21.18 -30.10 -26.52
N ASN A 101 -19.91 -30.14 -26.15
CA ASN A 101 -19.45 -31.00 -25.05
C ASN A 101 -19.26 -30.19 -23.77
N LYS A 102 -20.35 -29.97 -23.05
CA LYS A 102 -20.42 -29.07 -21.89
C LYS A 102 -19.50 -29.46 -20.71
N TRP A 103 -19.06 -30.71 -20.64
CA TRP A 103 -18.23 -31.24 -19.56
C TRP A 103 -16.73 -30.99 -19.76
N ASN A 104 -16.33 -30.78 -21.01
CA ASN A 104 -14.94 -30.46 -21.34
C ASN A 104 -14.62 -28.97 -21.11
N GLU A 105 -13.35 -28.70 -20.89
CA GLU A 105 -12.85 -27.31 -20.85
C GLU A 105 -12.85 -26.72 -22.27
N HIS A 106 -13.41 -25.52 -22.41
CA HIS A 106 -13.44 -24.76 -23.66
C HIS A 106 -12.98 -23.33 -23.38
N PRO A 107 -11.68 -23.09 -23.05
CA PRO A 107 -11.20 -21.76 -22.75
C PRO A 107 -11.38 -20.82 -23.96
N GLY A 108 -11.78 -19.59 -23.70
CA GLY A 108 -12.02 -18.60 -24.75
C GLY A 108 -13.15 -17.65 -24.45
N ASN A 109 -13.46 -16.80 -25.42
CA ASN A 109 -14.54 -15.81 -25.32
C ASN A 109 -15.86 -16.38 -25.87
N TYR A 110 -16.93 -16.17 -25.13
CA TYR A 110 -18.29 -16.60 -25.51
C TYR A 110 -19.29 -15.49 -25.20
N ILE A 111 -20.41 -15.47 -25.92
CA ILE A 111 -21.50 -14.54 -25.71
C ILE A 111 -22.82 -15.25 -25.45
N VAL A 112 -23.65 -14.69 -24.59
CA VAL A 112 -25.10 -14.93 -24.54
C VAL A 112 -25.76 -13.71 -25.21
N PRO A 113 -26.26 -13.82 -26.47
CA PRO A 113 -26.78 -12.72 -27.22
C PRO A 113 -28.02 -12.08 -26.57
N ALA A 114 -28.30 -10.83 -26.91
CA ALA A 114 -29.52 -10.15 -26.47
C ALA A 114 -30.78 -10.92 -26.95
N GLY A 115 -31.78 -11.01 -26.06
CA GLY A 115 -33.02 -11.78 -26.31
C GLY A 115 -32.90 -13.29 -26.08
N GLU A 116 -31.71 -13.84 -25.91
CA GLU A 116 -31.54 -15.27 -25.60
C GLU A 116 -31.48 -15.51 -24.09
N THR A 117 -31.97 -16.68 -23.67
CA THR A 117 -31.84 -17.21 -22.32
C THR A 117 -31.11 -18.53 -22.38
N LEU A 118 -29.95 -18.58 -21.70
CA LEU A 118 -29.13 -19.79 -21.62
C LEU A 118 -29.03 -20.29 -20.18
N LYS A 119 -29.18 -21.60 -19.99
CA LYS A 119 -28.91 -22.29 -18.72
C LYS A 119 -27.50 -22.87 -18.77
N ALA A 120 -26.66 -22.40 -17.86
CA ALA A 120 -25.28 -22.90 -17.76
C ALA A 120 -25.14 -24.18 -16.92
N ASP A 121 -26.25 -24.87 -16.65
CA ASP A 121 -26.24 -26.11 -15.87
C ASP A 121 -25.42 -27.20 -16.57
N GLY A 122 -24.41 -27.74 -15.87
CA GLY A 122 -23.52 -28.74 -16.40
C GLY A 122 -22.44 -28.27 -17.37
N TYR A 123 -22.26 -26.95 -17.53
CA TYR A 123 -21.13 -26.42 -18.28
C TYR A 123 -19.87 -26.40 -17.41
N ASN A 124 -18.77 -26.86 -17.97
CA ASN A 124 -17.44 -26.57 -17.47
C ASN A 124 -16.98 -25.25 -18.09
N ILE A 125 -17.11 -24.17 -17.33
CA ILE A 125 -16.76 -22.81 -17.80
C ILE A 125 -15.31 -22.41 -17.48
N LYS A 126 -14.48 -23.32 -17.02
CA LYS A 126 -13.09 -23.06 -16.67
C LYS A 126 -12.34 -22.38 -17.81
N GLY A 127 -11.69 -21.26 -17.52
CA GLY A 127 -10.94 -20.47 -18.50
C GLY A 127 -11.80 -19.73 -19.53
N MET A 128 -13.13 -19.72 -19.41
CA MET A 128 -14.01 -18.96 -20.28
C MET A 128 -14.13 -17.51 -19.83
N THR A 129 -14.24 -16.60 -20.79
CA THR A 129 -14.76 -15.24 -20.60
C THR A 129 -16.11 -15.14 -21.26
N ILE A 130 -17.16 -14.97 -20.48
CA ILE A 130 -18.55 -14.98 -20.96
C ILE A 130 -19.10 -13.55 -20.93
N TYR A 131 -19.59 -13.07 -22.06
CA TYR A 131 -20.27 -11.78 -22.20
C TYR A 131 -21.79 -12.02 -22.24
N VAL A 132 -22.52 -11.41 -21.32
CA VAL A 132 -23.96 -11.62 -21.19
C VAL A 132 -24.69 -10.37 -21.64
N LYS A 133 -25.29 -10.40 -22.86
CA LYS A 133 -26.24 -9.40 -23.36
C LYS A 133 -27.71 -9.86 -23.25
N GLY A 134 -27.92 -11.16 -23.19
CA GLY A 134 -29.22 -11.79 -22.92
C GLY A 134 -29.35 -12.18 -21.45
N THR A 135 -29.89 -13.35 -21.18
CA THR A 135 -30.05 -13.89 -19.83
C THR A 135 -29.21 -15.15 -19.68
N LEU A 136 -28.33 -15.17 -18.69
CA LEU A 136 -27.58 -16.35 -18.26
C LEU A 136 -28.16 -16.85 -16.94
N GLU A 137 -28.73 -18.04 -16.92
CA GLU A 137 -29.10 -18.72 -15.70
C GLU A 137 -27.91 -19.57 -15.25
N TYR A 138 -27.38 -19.27 -14.08
CA TYR A 138 -26.16 -19.85 -13.54
C TYR A 138 -26.47 -20.63 -12.24
N SER A 139 -26.22 -21.91 -12.25
CA SER A 139 -26.20 -22.72 -11.05
C SER A 139 -24.81 -23.35 -10.97
N SER A 140 -24.14 -23.33 -9.85
CA SER A 140 -22.81 -23.84 -9.56
C SER A 140 -22.12 -24.58 -10.73
N ALA A 141 -21.43 -23.88 -11.59
CA ALA A 141 -20.59 -24.46 -12.62
C ALA A 141 -19.17 -24.59 -12.11
N TRP A 142 -18.42 -25.56 -12.63
CA TRP A 142 -16.99 -25.65 -12.37
C TRP A 142 -16.28 -24.53 -13.12
N GLY A 143 -16.02 -23.42 -12.42
CA GLY A 143 -15.64 -22.15 -13.01
C GLY A 143 -14.26 -21.63 -12.66
N ALA A 144 -13.36 -22.46 -12.14
CA ALA A 144 -12.03 -22.00 -11.75
C ALA A 144 -11.34 -21.21 -12.89
N GLY A 145 -11.06 -19.92 -12.65
CA GLY A 145 -10.47 -19.02 -13.63
C GLY A 145 -11.44 -18.50 -14.71
N ALA A 146 -12.74 -18.68 -14.56
CA ALA A 146 -13.74 -18.11 -15.45
C ALA A 146 -14.07 -16.65 -15.11
N SER A 147 -14.50 -15.90 -16.12
CA SER A 147 -14.99 -14.54 -15.96
C SER A 147 -16.35 -14.37 -16.65
N ILE A 148 -17.32 -13.78 -15.95
CA ILE A 148 -18.63 -13.42 -16.50
C ILE A 148 -18.76 -11.90 -16.47
N ASN A 149 -18.95 -11.31 -17.64
CA ASN A 149 -19.21 -9.88 -17.82
C ASN A 149 -20.70 -9.70 -18.20
N VAL A 150 -21.49 -9.23 -17.25
CA VAL A 150 -22.90 -8.91 -17.47
C VAL A 150 -22.97 -7.50 -18.03
N LEU A 151 -23.26 -7.39 -19.31
CA LEU A 151 -23.29 -6.12 -20.05
C LEU A 151 -24.59 -5.37 -19.80
N SER A 152 -24.64 -4.09 -20.15
CA SER A 152 -25.87 -3.28 -20.06
C SER A 152 -27.00 -3.92 -20.83
N GLY A 153 -28.14 -4.09 -20.17
CA GLY A 153 -29.29 -4.82 -20.70
C GLY A 153 -29.20 -6.35 -20.55
N GLY A 154 -28.06 -6.90 -20.18
CA GLY A 154 -27.88 -8.31 -19.87
C GLY A 154 -28.30 -8.65 -18.45
N LYS A 155 -28.54 -9.94 -18.22
CA LYS A 155 -29.02 -10.45 -16.93
C LYS A 155 -28.31 -11.74 -16.54
N LEU A 156 -27.80 -11.78 -15.34
CA LEU A 156 -27.30 -13.00 -14.70
C LEU A 156 -28.25 -13.41 -13.58
N ILE A 157 -28.76 -14.65 -13.64
CA ILE A 157 -29.64 -15.21 -12.62
C ILE A 157 -28.87 -16.32 -11.91
N ALA A 158 -28.47 -16.07 -10.66
CA ALA A 158 -27.90 -17.09 -9.82
C ALA A 158 -29.01 -18.01 -9.28
N LYS A 159 -28.84 -19.32 -9.45
CA LYS A 159 -29.86 -20.31 -9.05
C LYS A 159 -29.36 -21.28 -8.00
N ASN A 160 -30.24 -21.56 -7.05
CA ASN A 160 -30.24 -22.70 -6.15
C ASN A 160 -29.01 -22.94 -5.25
N SER A 161 -28.13 -21.96 -5.09
CA SER A 161 -27.00 -22.08 -4.17
C SER A 161 -26.81 -20.78 -3.39
N ASN A 162 -26.46 -20.90 -2.13
CA ASN A 162 -26.00 -19.74 -1.35
C ASN A 162 -24.63 -19.23 -1.82
N GLU A 163 -23.81 -20.13 -2.41
CA GLU A 163 -22.56 -19.76 -3.09
C GLU A 163 -22.85 -19.23 -4.48
N VAL A 164 -22.95 -17.92 -4.59
CA VAL A 164 -23.62 -17.23 -5.72
C VAL A 164 -22.85 -17.38 -7.03
N PHE A 165 -21.54 -17.32 -7.02
CA PHE A 165 -20.71 -17.33 -8.24
C PHE A 165 -19.62 -18.41 -8.24
N GLY A 166 -19.52 -19.24 -7.21
CA GLY A 166 -18.45 -20.24 -7.09
C GLY A 166 -17.05 -19.60 -7.26
N ASP A 167 -16.21 -20.27 -8.00
CA ASP A 167 -14.84 -19.79 -8.31
C ASP A 167 -14.78 -18.82 -9.51
N THR A 168 -15.90 -18.21 -9.88
CA THR A 168 -16.03 -17.36 -11.06
C THR A 168 -15.92 -15.88 -10.70
N LYS A 169 -15.14 -15.12 -11.45
CA LYS A 169 -15.13 -13.67 -11.37
C LYS A 169 -16.34 -13.09 -12.10
N VAL A 170 -17.10 -12.22 -11.46
CA VAL A 170 -18.26 -11.56 -12.06
C VAL A 170 -18.06 -10.05 -12.07
N SER A 171 -18.29 -9.44 -13.23
CA SER A 171 -18.32 -7.99 -13.41
C SER A 171 -19.68 -7.60 -14.00
N ASN A 172 -20.41 -6.74 -13.30
CA ASN A 172 -21.81 -6.43 -13.62
C ASN A 172 -22.04 -4.97 -14.03
N TRP A 173 -22.43 -4.75 -15.26
CA TRP A 173 -22.97 -3.48 -15.80
C TRP A 173 -24.47 -3.57 -16.12
N GLY A 174 -25.05 -4.79 -16.04
CA GLY A 174 -26.46 -5.07 -16.27
C GLY A 174 -27.22 -5.38 -14.98
N THR A 175 -27.86 -6.54 -14.94
CA THR A 175 -28.65 -6.99 -13.78
C THR A 175 -28.13 -8.32 -13.26
N VAL A 176 -27.97 -8.43 -11.95
CA VAL A 176 -27.75 -9.70 -11.26
C VAL A 176 -28.92 -9.99 -10.33
N GLU A 177 -29.57 -11.14 -10.53
CA GLU A 177 -30.61 -11.65 -9.63
C GLU A 177 -30.04 -12.75 -8.74
N PHE A 178 -30.19 -12.58 -7.45
CA PHE A 178 -29.83 -13.56 -6.44
C PHE A 178 -31.01 -14.50 -6.15
N PRO A 179 -30.79 -15.78 -5.74
CA PRO A 179 -31.87 -16.71 -5.45
C PRO A 179 -32.69 -16.23 -4.24
N ALA A 180 -33.98 -15.99 -4.46
CA ALA A 180 -34.88 -15.44 -3.44
C ALA A 180 -35.11 -16.37 -2.22
N ASN A 181 -34.80 -17.67 -2.36
CA ASN A 181 -35.02 -18.69 -1.33
C ASN A 181 -33.82 -18.87 -0.38
N GLN A 182 -32.73 -18.16 -0.58
CA GLN A 182 -31.54 -18.21 0.30
C GLN A 182 -31.58 -17.07 1.30
N GLN A 183 -31.26 -17.35 2.55
CA GLN A 183 -31.13 -16.30 3.58
C GLN A 183 -29.78 -15.62 3.51
N GLU A 184 -28.72 -16.32 3.08
CA GLU A 184 -27.36 -15.84 2.98
C GLU A 184 -26.81 -16.08 1.57
N TYR A 185 -26.09 -15.07 1.04
CA TYR A 185 -25.31 -15.17 -0.18
C TYR A 185 -23.82 -15.19 0.15
N LEU A 186 -23.14 -16.23 -0.34
CA LEU A 186 -21.72 -16.46 -0.13
C LEU A 186 -20.93 -16.07 -1.38
N ILE A 187 -20.00 -15.14 -1.24
CA ILE A 187 -19.08 -14.69 -2.28
C ILE A 187 -17.67 -15.18 -1.91
N LYS A 188 -17.12 -16.09 -2.71
CA LYS A 188 -15.77 -16.66 -2.53
C LYS A 188 -14.75 -16.15 -3.54
N ASN A 189 -15.18 -15.39 -4.56
CA ASN A 189 -14.31 -14.86 -5.59
C ASN A 189 -14.60 -13.37 -5.80
N THR A 190 -14.17 -12.80 -6.91
CA THR A 190 -14.33 -11.39 -7.22
C THR A 190 -15.70 -11.10 -7.80
N PHE A 191 -16.42 -10.17 -7.18
CA PHE A 191 -17.66 -9.61 -7.71
C PHE A 191 -17.54 -8.08 -7.78
N TYR A 192 -17.66 -7.54 -9.00
CA TYR A 192 -17.66 -6.10 -9.25
C TYR A 192 -19.06 -5.65 -9.69
N GLN A 193 -19.74 -4.91 -8.85
CA GLN A 193 -21.05 -4.31 -9.10
C GLN A 193 -20.85 -2.89 -9.67
N TYR A 194 -20.80 -2.75 -10.98
CA TYR A 194 -20.66 -1.47 -11.68
C TYR A 194 -22.01 -0.84 -12.06
N ALA A 195 -23.09 -1.61 -12.04
CA ALA A 195 -24.45 -1.16 -12.38
C ALA A 195 -25.11 -0.28 -11.31
N GLY A 196 -24.36 0.27 -10.38
CA GLY A 196 -24.89 1.12 -9.32
C GLY A 196 -24.92 0.40 -7.98
N ASP A 197 -26.04 0.52 -7.26
CA ASP A 197 -26.19 -0.09 -5.92
C ASP A 197 -26.20 -1.62 -5.97
N LEU A 198 -25.70 -2.24 -4.93
CA LEU A 198 -25.96 -3.64 -4.61
C LEU A 198 -27.03 -3.70 -3.53
N ASN A 199 -28.26 -3.94 -3.94
CA ASN A 199 -29.40 -4.02 -3.02
C ASN A 199 -29.88 -5.46 -2.88
N ILE A 200 -29.47 -6.08 -1.76
CA ILE A 200 -29.88 -7.41 -1.34
C ILE A 200 -30.63 -7.35 0.02
N LYS A 201 -31.47 -6.33 0.15
CA LYS A 201 -32.23 -6.08 1.39
C LYS A 201 -32.97 -7.32 1.86
N GLY A 202 -32.81 -7.63 3.16
CA GLY A 202 -33.42 -8.80 3.81
C GLY A 202 -32.61 -10.08 3.72
N HIS A 203 -31.48 -10.06 2.99
CA HIS A 203 -30.56 -11.20 2.90
C HIS A 203 -29.22 -10.88 3.54
N ASP A 204 -28.56 -11.91 4.07
CA ASP A 204 -27.20 -11.83 4.59
C ASP A 204 -26.19 -11.98 3.46
N LEU A 205 -25.04 -11.36 3.64
CA LEU A 205 -23.91 -11.42 2.73
C LEU A 205 -22.67 -11.95 3.46
N ASN A 206 -22.13 -13.01 2.94
CA ASN A 206 -20.90 -13.61 3.44
C ASN A 206 -19.81 -13.51 2.37
N ILE A 207 -18.72 -12.81 2.68
CA ILE A 207 -17.57 -12.66 1.79
C ILE A 207 -16.45 -13.48 2.42
N GLN A 208 -16.16 -14.63 1.83
CA GLN A 208 -15.26 -15.60 2.42
C GLN A 208 -14.24 -16.09 1.40
N GLY A 209 -13.00 -16.24 1.80
CA GLY A 209 -12.05 -16.95 0.98
C GLY A 209 -10.61 -16.58 1.18
N GLY A 210 -9.75 -17.22 0.39
CA GLY A 210 -8.34 -16.91 0.30
C GLY A 210 -8.04 -15.59 -0.38
N ALA A 211 -6.77 -15.38 -0.70
CA ALA A 211 -6.34 -14.17 -1.40
C ALA A 211 -7.11 -13.98 -2.72
N GLY A 212 -7.88 -12.90 -2.83
CA GLY A 212 -8.61 -12.54 -4.05
C GLY A 212 -10.13 -12.45 -3.94
N SER A 213 -10.74 -12.84 -2.82
CA SER A 213 -12.18 -12.61 -2.64
C SER A 213 -12.48 -11.15 -2.46
N THR A 214 -13.07 -10.51 -3.47
CA THR A 214 -13.32 -9.07 -3.48
C THR A 214 -14.75 -8.78 -3.90
N LEU A 215 -15.45 -8.03 -3.07
CA LEU A 215 -16.69 -7.36 -3.45
C LEU A 215 -16.42 -5.87 -3.64
N PHE A 216 -16.67 -5.40 -4.84
CA PHE A 216 -16.69 -3.97 -5.17
C PHE A 216 -18.11 -3.52 -5.51
N VAL A 217 -18.57 -2.46 -4.89
CA VAL A 217 -19.88 -1.84 -5.16
C VAL A 217 -19.66 -0.37 -5.52
N LYS A 218 -20.05 -0.02 -6.76
CA LYS A 218 -19.82 1.33 -7.31
C LYS A 218 -20.55 2.44 -6.56
N ASN A 219 -21.73 2.17 -6.04
CA ASN A 219 -22.52 3.13 -5.25
C ASN A 219 -22.73 2.58 -3.83
N SER A 220 -23.99 2.32 -3.47
CA SER A 220 -24.34 1.89 -2.12
C SER A 220 -24.55 0.38 -2.00
N LEU A 221 -24.20 -0.17 -0.85
CA LEU A 221 -24.51 -1.53 -0.42
C LEU A 221 -25.69 -1.51 0.56
N ILE A 222 -26.72 -2.32 0.25
CA ILE A 222 -27.87 -2.53 1.15
C ILE A 222 -28.02 -4.04 1.38
N ALA A 223 -27.86 -4.48 2.63
CA ALA A 223 -27.94 -5.88 3.03
C ALA A 223 -28.58 -6.02 4.41
N ASN A 224 -28.87 -7.27 4.83
CA ASN A 224 -29.22 -7.52 6.22
C ASN A 224 -27.94 -7.57 7.07
N LYS A 225 -27.26 -8.66 7.11
CA LYS A 225 -25.97 -8.87 7.80
C LYS A 225 -24.84 -8.98 6.79
N VAL A 226 -23.66 -8.52 7.12
CA VAL A 226 -22.45 -8.80 6.34
C VAL A 226 -21.43 -9.50 7.25
N THR A 227 -20.90 -10.62 6.78
CA THR A 227 -19.81 -11.37 7.43
C THR A 227 -18.63 -11.45 6.48
N MET A 228 -17.42 -11.22 6.99
CA MET A 228 -16.20 -11.30 6.21
C MET A 228 -15.15 -12.16 6.93
N SER A 229 -14.47 -13.03 6.18
CA SER A 229 -13.41 -13.88 6.74
C SER A 229 -12.32 -14.20 5.71
N GLY A 230 -11.17 -14.68 6.19
CA GLY A 230 -9.99 -14.90 5.34
C GLY A 230 -9.34 -13.59 4.91
N ASP A 231 -8.86 -13.53 3.68
CA ASP A 231 -8.30 -12.32 3.05
C ASP A 231 -9.37 -11.54 2.25
N ALA A 232 -10.65 -11.68 2.61
CA ALA A 232 -11.77 -11.06 1.91
C ALA A 232 -11.68 -9.53 1.92
N GLN A 233 -12.11 -8.90 0.83
CA GLN A 233 -12.09 -7.45 0.67
C GLN A 233 -13.47 -6.93 0.26
N LEU A 234 -13.89 -5.83 0.88
CA LEU A 234 -15.10 -5.11 0.56
C LEU A 234 -14.78 -3.64 0.26
N TYR A 235 -15.25 -3.17 -0.88
CA TYR A 235 -15.15 -1.76 -1.27
C TYR A 235 -16.52 -1.23 -1.65
N VAL A 236 -16.97 -0.18 -0.95
CA VAL A 236 -18.23 0.51 -1.24
C VAL A 236 -17.91 1.98 -1.47
N THR A 237 -18.21 2.50 -2.66
CA THR A 237 -17.80 3.88 -3.00
C THR A 237 -18.74 4.96 -2.45
N ASP A 238 -19.89 4.59 -1.90
CA ASP A 238 -20.82 5.50 -1.25
C ASP A 238 -21.21 4.98 0.14
N ASN A 239 -22.45 4.62 0.38
CA ASN A 239 -22.93 4.20 1.70
C ASN A 239 -23.04 2.68 1.84
N ALA A 240 -22.85 2.17 3.02
CA ALA A 240 -23.22 0.80 3.39
C ALA A 240 -24.33 0.84 4.46
N THR A 241 -25.52 0.34 4.09
CA THR A 241 -26.67 0.32 5.00
C THR A 241 -27.03 -1.12 5.31
N LEU A 242 -26.79 -1.52 6.56
CA LEU A 242 -27.09 -2.85 7.05
C LEU A 242 -28.23 -2.79 8.07
N THR A 243 -29.23 -3.64 7.89
CA THR A 243 -30.32 -3.79 8.87
C THR A 243 -29.98 -4.74 10.00
N GLY A 244 -28.89 -5.50 9.85
CA GLY A 244 -28.30 -6.41 10.84
C GLY A 244 -26.86 -6.05 11.19
N ALA A 245 -26.08 -7.04 11.64
CA ALA A 245 -24.71 -6.87 12.10
C ALA A 245 -23.68 -6.80 10.96
N PHE A 246 -22.54 -6.20 11.26
CA PHE A 246 -21.31 -6.32 10.46
C PHE A 246 -20.24 -7.06 11.26
N GLU A 247 -19.77 -8.18 10.74
CA GLU A 247 -18.79 -9.03 11.41
C GLU A 247 -17.58 -9.28 10.50
N MET A 248 -16.38 -9.08 11.02
CA MET A 248 -15.13 -9.30 10.31
C MET A 248 -14.19 -10.16 11.14
N SER A 249 -13.50 -11.07 10.47
CA SER A 249 -12.50 -11.93 11.11
C SER A 249 -11.29 -12.19 10.21
N GLU A 250 -10.24 -12.72 10.80
CA GLU A 250 -8.98 -13.06 10.15
C GLU A 250 -8.28 -11.81 9.55
N ARG A 251 -7.94 -11.78 8.28
CA ARG A 251 -7.26 -10.65 7.63
C ARG A 251 -8.17 -9.86 6.69
N SER A 252 -9.48 -10.00 6.87
CA SER A 252 -10.45 -9.32 6.01
C SER A 252 -10.36 -7.80 6.13
N GLN A 253 -10.68 -7.11 5.06
CA GLN A 253 -10.54 -5.66 4.94
C GLN A 253 -11.79 -5.05 4.31
N ALA A 254 -12.29 -3.96 4.90
CA ALA A 254 -13.46 -3.26 4.38
C ALA A 254 -13.24 -1.75 4.32
N TRP A 255 -13.68 -1.15 3.23
CA TRP A 255 -13.68 0.30 3.02
C TRP A 255 -15.06 0.74 2.58
N VAL A 256 -15.62 1.72 3.27
CA VAL A 256 -16.86 2.42 2.93
C VAL A 256 -16.53 3.90 2.81
N ASN A 257 -16.70 4.47 1.62
CA ASN A 257 -16.22 5.84 1.38
C ASN A 257 -17.03 6.92 2.10
N ASN A 258 -18.29 6.68 2.35
CA ASN A 258 -19.19 7.64 2.97
C ASN A 258 -19.70 7.13 4.33
N VAL A 259 -20.96 6.89 4.47
CA VAL A 259 -21.56 6.50 5.75
C VAL A 259 -21.82 5.00 5.79
N MET A 260 -21.35 4.37 6.85
CA MET A 260 -21.71 3.00 7.17
C MET A 260 -22.72 2.97 8.33
N THR A 261 -23.82 2.27 8.15
CA THR A 261 -24.84 2.06 9.18
C THR A 261 -25.03 0.57 9.42
N THR A 262 -25.01 0.14 10.69
CA THR A 262 -25.21 -1.25 11.09
C THR A 262 -25.85 -1.34 12.48
N THR A 263 -26.41 -2.50 12.83
CA THR A 263 -26.99 -2.68 14.17
C THR A 263 -25.93 -2.99 15.22
N SER A 264 -24.87 -3.73 14.86
CA SER A 264 -23.72 -4.01 15.71
C SER A 264 -22.49 -4.25 14.85
N LEU A 265 -21.31 -4.02 15.41
CA LEU A 265 -20.02 -4.22 14.75
C LEU A 265 -19.15 -5.13 15.59
N LYS A 266 -18.67 -6.21 14.98
CA LYS A 266 -17.66 -7.09 15.58
C LYS A 266 -16.51 -7.28 14.62
N ILE A 267 -15.31 -6.82 15.00
CA ILE A 267 -14.09 -6.96 14.21
C ILE A 267 -13.02 -7.64 15.05
N GLN A 268 -12.37 -8.68 14.48
CA GLN A 268 -11.41 -9.51 15.21
C GLN A 268 -10.32 -10.09 14.30
N ASN A 269 -9.16 -10.44 14.86
CA ASN A 269 -8.09 -11.17 14.18
C ASN A 269 -7.48 -10.42 12.98
N THR A 270 -6.81 -9.30 13.25
CA THR A 270 -6.05 -8.53 12.25
C THR A 270 -6.87 -7.98 11.08
N THR A 271 -8.15 -7.74 11.29
CA THR A 271 -9.02 -7.10 10.30
C THR A 271 -8.80 -5.59 10.23
N MET A 272 -9.17 -5.00 9.11
CA MET A 272 -9.14 -3.55 8.91
C MET A 272 -10.53 -3.06 8.43
N LEU A 273 -11.13 -2.13 9.16
CA LEU A 273 -12.32 -1.42 8.75
C LEU A 273 -12.06 0.07 8.67
N HIS A 274 -12.34 0.64 7.52
CA HIS A 274 -12.29 2.07 7.29
C HIS A 274 -13.66 2.62 6.84
N SER A 275 -14.16 3.64 7.54
CA SER A 275 -15.29 4.45 7.09
C SER A 275 -14.81 5.87 6.84
N GLY A 276 -14.95 6.35 5.61
CA GLY A 276 -14.40 7.63 5.20
C GLY A 276 -15.14 8.85 5.75
N CYS A 277 -16.39 8.70 6.19
CA CYS A 277 -17.21 9.76 6.74
C CYS A 277 -17.69 9.38 8.13
N ALA A 278 -18.73 8.56 8.23
CA ALA A 278 -19.31 8.21 9.52
C ALA A 278 -19.60 6.71 9.62
N LEU A 279 -19.31 6.16 10.77
CA LEU A 279 -19.72 4.83 11.20
C LEU A 279 -20.81 4.96 12.27
N LYS A 280 -22.04 4.58 11.92
CA LYS A 280 -23.20 4.65 12.79
C LYS A 280 -23.64 3.25 13.18
N VAL A 281 -23.39 2.86 14.42
CA VAL A 281 -23.74 1.56 14.99
C VAL A 281 -24.86 1.75 15.99
N LYS A 282 -26.02 1.15 15.76
CA LYS A 282 -27.17 1.29 16.68
C LYS A 282 -26.94 0.65 18.05
N GLY A 283 -26.14 -0.39 18.10
CA GLY A 283 -25.78 -1.13 19.29
C GLY A 283 -24.29 -1.03 19.61
N ASP A 284 -23.68 -2.17 19.85
CA ASP A 284 -22.33 -2.26 20.38
C ASP A 284 -21.28 -2.44 19.28
N VAL A 285 -20.11 -1.87 19.51
CA VAL A 285 -18.87 -2.11 18.76
C VAL A 285 -17.92 -2.94 19.61
N TYR A 286 -17.43 -4.03 19.05
CA TYR A 286 -16.40 -4.87 19.67
C TYR A 286 -15.23 -5.06 18.71
N ALA A 287 -14.01 -4.63 19.13
CA ALA A 287 -12.77 -4.69 18.39
C ALA A 287 -11.70 -5.44 19.20
N THR A 288 -11.08 -6.48 18.62
CA THR A 288 -10.12 -7.33 19.33
C THR A 288 -9.07 -7.96 18.43
N ASN A 289 -7.98 -8.49 19.00
CA ASN A 289 -6.93 -9.26 18.32
C ASN A 289 -6.26 -8.55 17.15
N GLY A 290 -5.71 -7.35 17.40
CA GLY A 290 -4.93 -6.62 16.42
C GLY A 290 -5.74 -6.05 15.26
N THR A 291 -7.03 -5.81 15.47
CA THR A 291 -7.89 -5.15 14.49
C THR A 291 -7.58 -3.68 14.36
N GLU A 292 -7.89 -3.12 13.22
CA GLU A 292 -7.74 -1.70 12.91
C GLU A 292 -9.11 -1.12 12.52
N LEU A 293 -9.57 -0.15 13.30
CA LEU A 293 -10.77 0.62 13.02
C LEU A 293 -10.37 2.07 12.77
N SER A 294 -10.71 2.62 11.62
CA SER A 294 -10.44 4.02 11.29
C SER A 294 -11.71 4.74 10.88
N VAL A 295 -12.00 5.86 11.54
CA VAL A 295 -13.22 6.64 11.36
C VAL A 295 -12.97 8.13 11.58
N LEU A 296 -13.73 8.97 10.89
CA LEU A 296 -13.83 10.40 11.20
C LEU A 296 -14.90 10.66 12.26
N TYR A 297 -16.05 10.02 12.13
CA TYR A 297 -17.12 10.08 13.13
C TYR A 297 -17.64 8.67 13.43
N LEU A 298 -17.55 8.26 14.68
CA LEU A 298 -18.13 7.02 15.20
C LEU A 298 -19.29 7.37 16.14
N LYS A 299 -20.46 6.84 15.86
CA LYS A 299 -21.58 6.83 16.80
C LYS A 299 -21.97 5.41 17.14
N ALA A 300 -22.01 5.07 18.43
CA ALA A 300 -22.42 3.75 18.92
C ALA A 300 -23.08 3.82 20.30
N LYS A 301 -23.77 2.74 20.67
CA LYS A 301 -24.31 2.60 22.01
C LYS A 301 -23.19 2.34 23.02
N ASN A 302 -22.38 1.32 22.78
CA ASN A 302 -21.18 1.03 23.55
C ASN A 302 -20.02 0.69 22.62
N TYR A 303 -18.80 0.90 23.10
CA TYR A 303 -17.57 0.52 22.43
C TYR A 303 -16.68 -0.29 23.36
N LYS A 304 -16.22 -1.45 22.89
CA LYS A 304 -15.30 -2.31 23.65
C LYS A 304 -14.12 -2.70 22.79
N GLN A 305 -12.93 -2.57 23.35
CA GLN A 305 -11.66 -2.79 22.69
C GLN A 305 -10.74 -3.61 23.57
N ASP A 306 -10.06 -4.62 22.97
CA ASP A 306 -9.06 -5.43 23.69
C ASP A 306 -7.97 -5.99 22.73
N SER A 307 -7.00 -6.74 23.30
CA SER A 307 -6.05 -7.61 22.61
C SER A 307 -5.38 -6.98 21.38
N GLY A 308 -4.87 -5.77 21.50
CA GLY A 308 -4.10 -5.12 20.43
C GLY A 308 -4.95 -4.47 19.33
N ALA A 309 -6.25 -4.34 19.53
CA ALA A 309 -7.10 -3.58 18.63
C ALA A 309 -6.70 -2.10 18.65
N THR A 310 -6.65 -1.48 17.49
CA THR A 310 -6.32 -0.05 17.34
C THR A 310 -7.49 0.71 16.74
N LEU A 311 -7.91 1.75 17.45
CA LEU A 311 -8.84 2.76 16.95
C LEU A 311 -8.00 3.94 16.43
N TYR A 312 -7.95 4.10 15.11
CA TYR A 312 -7.29 5.24 14.50
C TYR A 312 -8.22 6.43 14.45
N LEU A 313 -7.82 7.45 15.16
CA LEU A 313 -8.43 8.77 15.15
C LEU A 313 -7.73 9.62 14.08
N GLN A 314 -8.45 10.60 13.59
CA GLN A 314 -7.96 11.57 12.62
C GLN A 314 -8.10 12.96 13.23
N ASP A 315 -7.43 13.97 12.69
CA ASP A 315 -7.75 15.34 13.06
C ASP A 315 -9.26 15.59 12.85
N GLN A 316 -9.89 16.24 13.78
CA GLN A 316 -11.34 16.47 13.82
C GLN A 316 -12.21 15.21 13.98
N SER A 317 -11.60 14.08 14.38
CA SER A 317 -12.39 12.88 14.69
C SER A 317 -13.20 13.05 15.96
N MET A 318 -14.38 12.43 15.93
CA MET A 318 -15.21 12.33 17.14
C MET A 318 -15.75 10.91 17.28
N VAL A 319 -15.51 10.32 18.45
CA VAL A 319 -16.08 9.06 18.90
C VAL A 319 -17.19 9.38 19.91
N ASP A 320 -18.45 9.21 19.52
CA ASP A 320 -19.66 9.58 20.28
C ASP A 320 -20.35 8.30 20.77
N ILE A 321 -20.07 7.91 22.01
CA ILE A 321 -20.59 6.70 22.64
C ILE A 321 -21.67 7.07 23.64
N GLU A 322 -22.89 6.61 23.42
CA GLU A 322 -24.03 6.93 24.27
C GLU A 322 -23.89 6.35 25.70
N GLY A 323 -23.25 5.18 25.82
CA GLY A 323 -23.04 4.46 27.06
C GLY A 323 -21.59 4.37 27.47
N LYS A 324 -20.99 3.18 27.29
CA LYS A 324 -19.67 2.86 27.83
C LYS A 324 -18.61 2.75 26.73
N TYR A 325 -17.49 3.42 26.92
CA TYR A 325 -16.24 3.11 26.22
C TYR A 325 -15.38 2.23 27.13
N VAL A 326 -15.09 1.01 26.73
CA VAL A 326 -14.34 0.04 27.53
C VAL A 326 -13.05 -0.33 26.80
N ASN A 327 -11.91 0.01 27.38
CA ASN A 327 -10.61 -0.47 26.92
C ASN A 327 -10.07 -1.47 27.93
N LEU A 328 -10.05 -2.74 27.54
CA LEU A 328 -9.59 -3.82 28.44
C LEU A 328 -8.07 -3.89 28.55
N ASN A 329 -7.36 -3.17 27.69
CA ASN A 329 -5.90 -3.05 27.69
C ASN A 329 -5.15 -4.32 28.10
N ASN A 330 -5.31 -5.40 27.33
CA ASN A 330 -4.49 -6.59 27.49
C ASN A 330 -3.07 -6.37 26.93
N GLY A 331 -2.51 -5.18 27.15
CA GLY A 331 -1.15 -4.79 26.81
C GLY A 331 -0.95 -4.14 25.43
N GLN A 332 -1.96 -4.07 24.56
CA GLN A 332 -1.72 -3.60 23.17
C GLN A 332 -2.90 -2.86 22.49
N GLY A 333 -4.10 -2.80 23.10
CA GLY A 333 -5.24 -2.09 22.52
C GLY A 333 -5.14 -0.59 22.73
N LYS A 334 -5.24 0.23 21.68
CA LYS A 334 -5.06 1.68 21.79
C LYS A 334 -5.98 2.51 20.90
N ALA A 335 -6.24 3.75 21.32
CA ALA A 335 -6.67 4.82 20.44
C ALA A 335 -5.43 5.60 20.00
N ASP A 336 -5.23 5.74 18.70
CA ASP A 336 -4.05 6.31 18.09
C ASP A 336 -4.42 7.54 17.25
N LEU A 337 -3.86 8.69 17.60
CA LEU A 337 -3.99 9.94 16.85
C LEU A 337 -2.61 10.27 16.25
N PRO A 338 -2.36 9.83 15.04
CA PRO A 338 -1.06 9.98 14.41
C PRO A 338 -0.85 11.36 13.77
N ASP A 339 -1.88 12.18 13.64
CA ASP A 339 -1.75 13.56 13.17
C ASP A 339 -1.04 14.40 14.22
N LYS A 340 0.08 15.02 13.84
CA LYS A 340 1.02 15.69 14.75
C LYS A 340 0.40 16.82 15.57
N ASP A 341 -0.62 17.48 15.03
CA ASP A 341 -1.35 18.57 15.66
C ASP A 341 -2.87 18.34 15.59
N GLY A 342 -3.25 17.08 15.36
CA GLY A 342 -4.64 16.69 15.28
C GLY A 342 -5.33 16.79 16.63
N VAL A 343 -6.62 17.08 16.59
CA VAL A 343 -7.51 17.03 17.74
C VAL A 343 -8.60 16.02 17.49
N ALA A 344 -8.74 15.09 18.42
CA ALA A 344 -9.80 14.10 18.41
C ALA A 344 -10.54 14.10 19.75
N VAL A 345 -11.81 13.71 19.71
CA VAL A 345 -12.65 13.65 20.92
C VAL A 345 -13.21 12.24 21.08
N ILE A 346 -13.07 11.69 22.28
CA ILE A 346 -13.78 10.50 22.73
C ILE A 346 -14.81 10.94 23.76
N LYS A 347 -16.08 10.93 23.36
CA LYS A 347 -17.21 11.26 24.23
C LYS A 347 -17.95 10.00 24.60
N ALA A 348 -18.15 9.78 25.89
CA ALA A 348 -18.90 8.66 26.43
C ALA A 348 -19.56 9.03 27.76
N ASN A 349 -20.62 8.29 28.15
CA ASN A 349 -21.18 8.44 29.51
C ASN A 349 -20.18 7.94 30.55
N ALA A 350 -19.48 6.81 30.27
CA ALA A 350 -18.42 6.28 31.12
C ALA A 350 -17.27 5.72 30.26
N PHE A 351 -16.05 5.99 30.67
CA PHE A 351 -14.84 5.46 30.10
C PHE A 351 -14.18 4.51 31.11
N TYR A 352 -14.21 3.22 30.80
CA TYR A 352 -13.59 2.20 31.64
C TYR A 352 -12.18 1.91 31.15
N TYR A 353 -11.22 2.12 32.01
CA TYR A 353 -9.83 1.82 31.81
C TYR A 353 -9.39 0.63 32.66
N ASN A 354 -8.98 -0.45 32.04
CA ASN A 354 -8.45 -1.63 32.72
C ASN A 354 -6.96 -1.80 32.36
N ALA A 355 -6.07 -1.33 33.25
CA ALA A 355 -4.63 -1.49 33.06
C ALA A 355 -4.24 -2.96 33.17
N PRO A 356 -3.38 -3.50 32.30
CA PRO A 356 -2.92 -4.86 32.40
C PRO A 356 -1.99 -5.04 33.60
N GLY A 357 -2.26 -6.03 34.39
CA GLY A 357 -1.27 -6.76 35.19
C GLY A 357 -0.79 -6.14 36.50
N LYS A 358 -1.26 -4.95 36.92
CA LYS A 358 -0.88 -4.40 38.24
C LYS A 358 -2.08 -4.22 39.17
N GLN A 359 -2.83 -5.27 39.34
CA GLN A 359 -3.93 -5.32 40.32
C GLN A 359 -3.44 -5.21 41.77
N GLY A 360 -2.12 -5.21 42.00
CA GLY A 360 -1.52 -5.20 43.36
C GLY A 360 -1.03 -3.85 43.87
N ASP A 361 -0.85 -2.85 43.01
CA ASP A 361 -0.21 -1.58 43.43
C ASP A 361 -1.25 -0.47 43.74
N TRP A 362 -2.41 -0.83 44.22
CA TRP A 362 -3.36 0.14 44.70
C TRP A 362 -2.91 0.65 46.09
N ASN A 363 -2.20 1.75 46.13
CA ASN A 363 -1.85 2.44 47.37
C ASN A 363 -2.82 3.57 47.60
N PRO A 364 -3.84 3.40 48.50
CA PRO A 364 -4.79 4.45 48.77
C PRO A 364 -4.11 5.59 49.51
N GLY A 365 -3.58 6.56 48.83
CA GLY A 365 -2.86 7.71 49.39
C GLY A 365 -1.57 8.10 48.72
N GLY A 366 -1.16 7.40 47.63
CA GLY A 366 0.01 7.74 46.84
C GLY A 366 -0.36 8.19 45.40
N ALA A 367 0.52 8.92 44.74
CA ALA A 367 0.43 9.22 43.32
C ALA A 367 0.22 7.91 42.52
N LYS A 368 -0.86 7.80 41.77
CA LYS A 368 -1.15 6.63 40.94
C LYS A 368 -0.55 6.89 39.58
N THR A 369 0.47 6.15 39.23
CA THR A 369 0.95 6.07 37.86
C THR A 369 0.02 5.13 37.11
N VAL A 370 -0.82 5.69 36.24
CA VAL A 370 -1.63 4.91 35.31
C VAL A 370 -0.83 4.78 34.02
N ASP A 371 -0.49 3.56 33.67
CA ASP A 371 0.16 3.29 32.39
C ASP A 371 -0.86 3.45 31.27
N CYS A 372 -0.74 4.52 30.48
CA CYS A 372 -1.66 4.88 29.41
C CYS A 372 -1.19 4.48 28.03
N SER A 373 -0.62 3.31 27.92
CA SER A 373 -0.36 2.69 26.62
C SER A 373 -1.61 2.52 25.73
N ILE A 374 -2.80 2.82 26.26
CA ILE A 374 -4.07 2.81 25.51
C ILE A 374 -4.26 4.02 24.60
N PHE A 375 -3.48 5.06 24.77
CA PHE A 375 -3.49 6.24 23.91
C PHE A 375 -2.13 6.42 23.24
N SER A 376 -2.16 6.95 22.03
CA SER A 376 -0.95 7.31 21.30
C SER A 376 -1.23 8.59 20.51
N THR A 377 -0.33 9.57 20.61
CA THR A 377 -0.35 10.81 19.83
C THR A 377 1.01 11.01 19.18
N SER A 378 1.07 11.58 18.00
CA SER A 378 2.31 11.67 17.20
C SER A 378 3.13 12.94 17.42
N GLY A 379 2.71 13.86 18.26
CA GLY A 379 3.42 15.11 18.52
C GLY A 379 2.98 15.82 19.76
N ASP A 380 3.71 16.87 20.14
CA ASP A 380 3.46 17.64 21.36
C ASP A 380 2.15 18.44 21.32
N ASN A 381 1.61 18.68 20.11
CA ASN A 381 0.37 19.45 19.91
C ASN A 381 -0.84 18.57 19.51
N ALA A 382 -0.65 17.26 19.33
CA ALA A 382 -1.75 16.35 19.08
C ALA A 382 -2.47 16.03 20.38
N HIS A 383 -3.79 16.21 20.42
CA HIS A 383 -4.57 16.03 21.64
C HIS A 383 -5.76 15.08 21.45
N ILE A 384 -5.90 14.15 22.38
CA ILE A 384 -7.13 13.35 22.50
C ILE A 384 -7.89 13.90 23.71
N ILE A 385 -9.08 14.43 23.48
CA ILE A 385 -9.94 14.93 24.53
C ILE A 385 -10.89 13.81 24.95
N VAL A 386 -10.89 13.47 26.23
CA VAL A 386 -11.81 12.49 26.82
C VAL A 386 -12.91 13.22 27.56
N ASP A 387 -14.11 13.26 26.95
CA ASP A 387 -15.32 13.78 27.57
C ASP A 387 -16.15 12.62 28.11
N ALA A 388 -15.78 12.12 29.28
CA ALA A 388 -16.43 10.99 29.90
C ALA A 388 -16.16 10.97 31.41
N ASN A 389 -17.00 10.24 32.14
CA ASN A 389 -16.69 9.85 33.51
C ASN A 389 -15.67 8.69 33.44
N VAL A 390 -14.43 8.97 33.82
CA VAL A 390 -13.35 7.99 33.73
C VAL A 390 -13.35 7.09 34.95
N ILE A 391 -13.47 5.79 34.74
CA ILE A 391 -13.53 4.77 35.78
C ILE A 391 -12.37 3.80 35.60
N TYR A 392 -11.49 3.69 36.58
CA TYR A 392 -10.42 2.71 36.62
C TYR A 392 -10.95 1.36 37.12
N GLY A 393 -10.78 0.32 36.33
CA GLY A 393 -11.18 -1.05 36.65
C GLY A 393 -11.93 -1.75 35.52
N SER A 394 -12.35 -2.97 35.80
CA SER A 394 -13.15 -3.76 34.86
C SER A 394 -14.55 -3.17 34.69
N GLU A 395 -15.22 -3.52 33.60
CA GLU A 395 -16.62 -3.16 33.39
C GLU A 395 -17.49 -3.58 34.59
N GLY A 396 -18.17 -2.60 35.20
CA GLY A 396 -18.91 -2.80 36.43
C GLY A 396 -18.28 -2.19 37.69
N ALA A 397 -17.02 -1.75 37.62
CA ALA A 397 -16.44 -0.93 38.67
C ALA A 397 -17.23 0.36 38.84
N THR A 398 -17.43 0.79 40.08
CA THR A 398 -18.24 1.97 40.39
C THR A 398 -17.43 3.14 40.93
N THR A 399 -16.10 2.96 41.07
CA THR A 399 -15.25 3.98 41.65
C THR A 399 -14.67 4.85 40.56
N PRO A 400 -15.14 6.10 40.34
CA PRO A 400 -14.50 7.05 39.48
C PRO A 400 -13.08 7.35 39.94
N ILE A 401 -12.19 7.66 39.02
CA ILE A 401 -10.95 8.34 39.39
C ILE A 401 -11.34 9.77 39.74
N THR A 402 -11.41 10.07 41.01
CA THR A 402 -11.71 11.43 41.50
C THR A 402 -10.41 12.17 41.81
N ASP A 403 -10.40 13.47 41.49
CA ASP A 403 -9.23 14.36 41.49
C ASP A 403 -8.55 14.60 42.83
N ASP A 404 -9.19 14.31 43.94
CA ASP A 404 -8.72 14.81 45.23
C ASP A 404 -7.45 14.13 45.77
N ASN A 405 -6.98 12.99 45.18
CA ASN A 405 -5.79 12.31 45.70
C ASN A 405 -5.05 11.47 44.63
N THR A 406 -5.23 11.75 43.35
CA THR A 406 -4.59 10.91 42.32
C THR A 406 -3.95 11.79 41.28
N THR A 407 -2.62 11.92 41.32
CA THR A 407 -1.87 12.37 40.13
C THR A 407 -1.88 11.22 39.14
N ILE A 408 -2.65 11.33 38.08
CA ILE A 408 -2.60 10.40 36.98
C ILE A 408 -1.37 10.80 36.16
N VAL A 409 -0.31 10.00 36.26
CA VAL A 409 0.82 10.14 35.35
C VAL A 409 0.54 9.24 34.16
N TRP A 410 0.18 9.87 33.05
CA TRP A 410 0.00 9.22 31.78
C TRP A 410 1.39 8.92 31.19
N ASN A 411 1.78 7.66 31.20
CA ASN A 411 3.07 7.25 30.67
C ASN A 411 2.97 7.18 29.13
N ASN A 412 4.00 7.65 28.44
CA ASN A 412 4.21 7.59 26.99
C ASN A 412 3.58 8.68 26.11
N ASN A 413 4.11 9.88 26.17
CA ASN A 413 4.02 10.89 25.09
C ASN A 413 2.62 11.14 24.48
N ALA A 414 1.55 10.68 25.11
CA ALA A 414 0.19 10.93 24.67
C ALA A 414 -0.33 12.18 25.37
N ASN A 415 -0.72 13.18 24.60
CA ASN A 415 -1.35 14.39 25.14
C ASN A 415 -2.85 14.14 25.30
N ILE A 416 -3.24 13.72 26.49
CA ILE A 416 -4.64 13.47 26.84
C ILE A 416 -5.14 14.65 27.66
N LEU A 417 -6.26 15.21 27.23
CA LEU A 417 -6.98 16.23 27.95
C LEU A 417 -8.33 15.68 28.38
N PHE A 418 -8.74 16.00 29.60
CA PHE A 418 -10.12 15.76 30.04
C PHE A 418 -10.95 16.99 29.74
N LYS A 419 -12.24 16.82 29.54
CA LYS A 419 -13.17 17.91 29.21
C LYS A 419 -13.09 19.13 30.15
N ASP A 420 -12.76 18.88 31.42
CA ASP A 420 -12.69 19.93 32.48
C ASP A 420 -11.30 20.59 32.53
N ASP A 421 -10.31 20.08 31.78
CA ASP A 421 -9.00 20.71 31.69
C ASP A 421 -9.12 22.09 31.00
N PRO A 422 -8.52 23.13 31.59
CA PRO A 422 -8.58 24.48 30.99
C PRO A 422 -8.11 24.52 29.52
N GLU A 423 -7.15 23.67 29.18
CA GLU A 423 -6.58 23.55 27.82
C GLU A 423 -7.56 22.90 26.84
N ALA A 424 -8.39 21.95 27.27
CA ALA A 424 -9.39 21.29 26.43
C ALA A 424 -10.37 22.27 25.79
N LYS A 425 -10.62 23.40 26.48
CA LYS A 425 -11.52 24.48 26.02
C LYS A 425 -11.04 25.21 24.79
N ASN A 426 -9.76 25.09 24.47
CA ASN A 426 -9.16 25.71 23.29
C ASN A 426 -9.42 24.93 22.01
N TYR A 427 -9.98 23.72 22.10
CA TYR A 427 -10.13 22.82 20.98
C TYR A 427 -11.60 22.61 20.59
N VAL A 428 -11.86 22.64 19.31
CA VAL A 428 -13.21 22.48 18.72
C VAL A 428 -13.17 21.44 17.61
N ILE A 429 -14.10 20.50 17.63
CA ILE A 429 -14.40 19.66 16.47
C ILE A 429 -15.51 20.34 15.68
N LYS A 430 -15.22 20.69 14.44
CA LYS A 430 -16.17 21.40 13.58
C LYS A 430 -17.35 20.52 13.19
N LYS A 431 -18.52 21.11 13.07
CA LYS A 431 -19.68 20.43 12.48
C LYS A 431 -19.44 20.23 10.98
N THR A 432 -19.66 19.01 10.52
CA THR A 432 -19.56 18.62 9.12
C THR A 432 -20.72 17.74 8.73
N GLU A 433 -20.86 17.40 7.44
CA GLU A 433 -21.84 16.39 7.01
C GLU A 433 -21.60 15.03 7.68
N CYS A 434 -20.34 14.69 7.93
CA CYS A 434 -19.92 13.45 8.57
C CYS A 434 -20.20 13.47 10.08
N ASN A 435 -19.89 14.58 10.72
CA ASN A 435 -20.12 14.82 12.16
C ASN A 435 -21.04 16.03 12.35
N PRO A 436 -22.37 15.85 12.32
CA PRO A 436 -23.31 16.97 12.44
C PRO A 436 -23.35 17.59 13.84
N ASN A 437 -22.83 16.89 14.84
CA ASN A 437 -22.85 17.36 16.22
C ASN A 437 -21.69 18.33 16.50
N GLY A 438 -20.49 18.04 15.95
CA GLY A 438 -19.27 18.72 16.34
C GLY A 438 -19.01 18.56 17.86
N TYR A 439 -17.98 19.22 18.34
CA TYR A 439 -17.68 19.25 19.77
C TYR A 439 -17.05 20.60 20.15
N ASN A 440 -17.45 21.12 21.28
CA ASN A 440 -16.85 22.27 21.92
C ASN A 440 -16.94 22.06 23.44
N ALA A 441 -15.81 22.04 24.11
CA ALA A 441 -15.76 21.90 25.57
C ALA A 441 -16.23 23.17 26.28
N ASP A 442 -16.24 24.33 25.63
CA ASP A 442 -16.75 25.60 26.13
C ASP A 442 -17.60 26.29 25.06
N ASN A 443 -18.75 26.81 25.44
CA ASN A 443 -19.70 27.47 24.51
C ASN A 443 -19.26 28.86 24.04
N GLU A 444 -18.03 29.28 24.29
CA GLU A 444 -17.54 30.62 23.92
C GLU A 444 -16.61 30.59 22.69
N THR A 445 -16.73 31.58 21.84
CA THR A 445 -16.16 31.83 20.54
C THR A 445 -14.63 31.64 20.42
N THR A 446 -14.20 30.88 19.41
CA THR A 446 -12.80 30.54 19.15
C THR A 446 -12.14 31.44 18.10
N THR A 447 -10.90 31.84 18.38
CA THR A 447 -9.91 32.23 17.33
C THR A 447 -9.29 30.97 16.72
N GLU A 448 -9.22 30.91 15.38
CA GLU A 448 -8.58 29.77 14.69
C GLU A 448 -7.10 29.66 15.09
N PRO A 449 -6.61 28.49 15.57
CA PRO A 449 -5.19 28.29 15.79
C PRO A 449 -4.41 28.29 14.47
N THR A 450 -3.16 28.68 14.52
CA THR A 450 -2.25 28.55 13.37
C THR A 450 -2.17 27.06 12.98
N LYS A 451 -2.60 26.75 11.76
CA LYS A 451 -2.60 25.37 11.26
C LYS A 451 -1.17 24.90 11.05
N GLU A 452 -0.80 23.82 11.70
CA GLU A 452 0.50 23.20 11.48
C GLU A 452 0.58 22.42 10.15
N PRO A 453 1.79 22.16 9.65
CA PRO A 453 1.98 21.42 8.41
C PRO A 453 1.40 20.00 8.47
N THR A 454 0.68 19.61 7.43
CA THR A 454 0.06 18.27 7.31
C THR A 454 0.31 17.66 5.93
N LEU A 455 0.24 16.33 5.87
CA LEU A 455 0.33 15.57 4.63
C LEU A 455 -1.06 15.06 4.22
N ASP A 456 -1.65 15.73 3.25
CA ASP A 456 -2.95 15.33 2.72
C ASP A 456 -2.78 14.26 1.63
N LEU A 457 -3.47 13.14 1.74
CA LEU A 457 -3.50 12.13 0.70
C LEU A 457 -4.43 12.61 -0.44
N ILE A 458 -3.86 12.83 -1.62
CA ILE A 458 -4.58 13.36 -2.79
C ILE A 458 -5.08 12.24 -3.69
N SER A 459 -4.25 11.25 -3.96
CA SER A 459 -4.59 10.14 -4.84
C SER A 459 -3.83 8.87 -4.46
N SER A 460 -4.37 7.72 -4.83
CA SER A 460 -3.64 6.46 -4.79
C SER A 460 -4.00 5.57 -5.97
N ILE A 461 -3.14 4.62 -6.31
CA ILE A 461 -3.41 3.61 -7.32
C ILE A 461 -4.05 2.41 -6.66
N ASP A 462 -5.10 1.88 -7.29
CA ASP A 462 -5.77 0.67 -6.84
C ASP A 462 -4.84 -0.56 -6.92
N TYR A 463 -4.97 -1.42 -5.93
CA TYR A 463 -4.32 -2.71 -5.92
C TYR A 463 -4.91 -3.60 -7.02
N ASN A 464 -4.10 -4.03 -7.96
CA ASN A 464 -4.51 -4.99 -8.98
C ASN A 464 -4.24 -6.41 -8.48
N HIS A 465 -5.28 -7.10 -8.07
CA HIS A 465 -5.19 -8.46 -7.55
C HIS A 465 -4.64 -9.48 -8.56
N ASP A 466 -4.70 -9.17 -9.85
CA ASP A 466 -4.18 -10.04 -10.89
C ASP A 466 -2.64 -10.10 -10.89
N HIS A 467 -1.98 -9.13 -10.24
CA HIS A 467 -0.52 -9.04 -10.16
C HIS A 467 -0.08 -8.69 -8.74
N ASP A 468 0.56 -9.64 -8.09
CA ASP A 468 1.14 -9.44 -6.76
C ASP A 468 2.49 -8.71 -6.90
N ILE A 469 2.43 -7.42 -7.17
CA ILE A 469 3.56 -6.55 -7.45
C ILE A 469 3.72 -5.48 -6.37
N SER A 470 4.96 -5.00 -6.23
CA SER A 470 5.33 -4.00 -5.26
C SER A 470 6.09 -2.85 -5.93
N ALA A 471 5.63 -1.61 -5.72
CA ALA A 471 6.25 -0.42 -6.29
C ALA A 471 7.68 -0.24 -5.76
N THR A 472 8.63 0.00 -6.66
CA THR A 472 10.06 0.05 -6.35
C THR A 472 10.66 1.44 -6.48
N CYS A 473 10.36 2.12 -7.59
CA CYS A 473 10.95 3.43 -7.89
C CYS A 473 9.95 4.27 -8.69
N ILE A 474 10.02 5.57 -8.50
CA ILE A 474 9.29 6.56 -9.30
C ILE A 474 10.21 7.70 -9.70
N GLN A 475 10.10 8.17 -10.93
CA GLN A 475 10.85 9.30 -11.45
C GLN A 475 9.98 10.16 -12.37
N SER A 476 10.34 11.43 -12.50
CA SER A 476 9.69 12.37 -13.42
C SER A 476 10.60 12.70 -14.60
N LEU A 477 10.01 12.81 -15.79
CA LEU A 477 10.69 13.32 -16.98
C LEU A 477 9.66 13.98 -17.91
N ASN A 478 9.93 15.22 -18.32
CA ASN A 478 9.10 15.96 -19.29
C ASN A 478 7.61 15.97 -18.98
N GLY A 479 7.23 16.25 -17.74
CA GLY A 479 5.84 16.38 -17.34
C GLY A 479 5.10 15.03 -17.27
N ARG A 480 5.80 13.91 -17.15
CA ARG A 480 5.24 12.58 -16.86
C ARG A 480 5.99 11.92 -15.72
N LEU A 481 5.31 11.01 -15.06
CA LEU A 481 5.83 10.18 -13.99
C LEU A 481 5.92 8.74 -14.48
N TYR A 482 7.02 8.11 -14.20
CA TYR A 482 7.32 6.71 -14.56
C TYR A 482 7.58 5.93 -13.29
N MET A 483 6.88 4.82 -13.11
CA MET A 483 7.00 3.99 -11.93
C MET A 483 7.26 2.54 -12.30
N SER A 484 8.20 1.90 -11.59
CA SER A 484 8.55 0.50 -11.75
C SER A 484 8.08 -0.34 -10.59
N TYR A 485 7.88 -1.63 -10.86
CA TYR A 485 7.46 -2.64 -9.91
C TYR A 485 8.33 -3.88 -9.98
N HIS A 486 8.50 -4.54 -8.86
CA HIS A 486 9.03 -5.90 -8.80
C HIS A 486 7.94 -6.90 -8.39
N THR A 487 8.19 -8.16 -8.65
CA THR A 487 7.32 -9.24 -8.20
C THR A 487 7.44 -9.42 -6.69
N ARG A 488 6.35 -9.75 -6.08
CA ARG A 488 6.33 -10.19 -4.68
C ARG A 488 6.25 -11.69 -4.53
N ASP A 489 5.65 -12.34 -5.49
CA ASP A 489 5.44 -13.79 -5.55
C ASP A 489 5.99 -14.34 -6.87
N LYS A 490 6.29 -15.63 -6.92
CA LYS A 490 6.81 -16.35 -8.11
C LYS A 490 5.87 -16.36 -9.32
N LYS A 491 4.70 -15.77 -9.21
CA LYS A 491 3.63 -15.86 -10.22
C LYS A 491 3.59 -14.70 -11.21
N HIS A 492 4.24 -13.59 -10.94
CA HIS A 492 4.05 -12.35 -11.70
C HIS A 492 5.37 -11.73 -12.11
N GLY A 493 5.36 -11.05 -13.23
CA GLY A 493 6.48 -10.25 -13.72
C GLY A 493 6.40 -8.80 -13.26
N GLY A 494 7.50 -8.08 -13.37
CA GLY A 494 7.57 -6.65 -13.10
C GLY A 494 6.69 -5.84 -14.04
N CYS A 495 6.27 -4.67 -13.58
CA CYS A 495 5.44 -3.75 -14.35
C CYS A 495 6.04 -2.36 -14.38
N ILE A 496 5.59 -1.56 -15.34
CA ILE A 496 5.87 -0.13 -15.44
C ILE A 496 4.55 0.58 -15.63
N GLU A 497 4.38 1.71 -14.97
CA GLU A 497 3.23 2.59 -15.15
C GLU A 497 3.69 4.01 -15.49
N VAL A 498 2.92 4.68 -16.33
CA VAL A 498 3.13 6.09 -16.71
C VAL A 498 1.91 6.90 -16.30
N PHE A 499 2.16 8.02 -15.65
CA PHE A 499 1.12 8.90 -15.14
C PHE A 499 1.30 10.32 -15.64
N SER A 500 0.18 11.02 -15.89
CA SER A 500 0.17 12.47 -15.78
C SER A 500 0.31 12.84 -14.29
N PRO A 501 1.13 13.84 -13.95
CA PRO A 501 1.16 14.38 -12.60
C PRO A 501 -0.22 14.84 -12.15
N VAL A 502 -0.39 14.97 -10.84
CA VAL A 502 -1.64 15.50 -10.30
C VAL A 502 -1.90 16.91 -10.82
N GLU A 503 -3.06 17.08 -11.42
CA GLU A 503 -3.61 18.36 -11.84
C GLU A 503 -5.05 18.45 -11.33
N ASN A 504 -5.39 19.56 -10.67
CA ASN A 504 -6.72 19.75 -10.04
C ASN A 504 -7.12 18.59 -9.11
N ASN A 505 -6.19 18.12 -8.28
CA ASN A 505 -6.33 16.98 -7.37
C ASN A 505 -6.67 15.65 -8.08
N LYS A 506 -6.38 15.54 -9.36
CA LYS A 506 -6.60 14.33 -10.14
C LYS A 506 -5.29 13.79 -10.69
N LEU A 507 -4.96 12.56 -10.31
CA LEU A 507 -3.93 11.76 -10.94
C LEU A 507 -4.53 10.98 -12.11
N THR A 508 -3.81 10.85 -13.21
CA THR A 508 -4.25 10.06 -14.36
C THR A 508 -3.20 9.02 -14.72
N LEU A 509 -3.60 7.75 -14.69
CA LEU A 509 -2.79 6.65 -15.21
C LEU A 509 -2.97 6.60 -16.73
N GLU A 510 -1.88 6.81 -17.47
CA GLU A 510 -1.90 6.90 -18.94
C GLU A 510 -1.47 5.61 -19.62
N GLN A 511 -0.54 4.87 -19.02
CA GLN A 511 0.00 3.67 -19.61
C GLN A 511 0.37 2.64 -18.55
N TYR A 512 0.19 1.38 -18.88
CA TYR A 512 0.54 0.24 -18.05
C TYR A 512 1.20 -0.84 -18.91
N LEU A 513 2.38 -1.25 -18.53
CA LEU A 513 3.17 -2.30 -19.18
C LEU A 513 3.49 -3.35 -18.14
N CYS A 514 3.26 -4.62 -18.42
CA CYS A 514 3.51 -5.72 -17.50
C CYS A 514 4.20 -6.87 -18.23
N ASP A 515 5.12 -7.52 -17.54
CA ASP A 515 5.75 -8.74 -18.04
C ASP A 515 4.76 -9.91 -18.00
N ASP A 516 4.25 -10.28 -19.17
CA ASP A 516 3.31 -11.40 -19.34
C ASP A 516 3.96 -12.78 -19.19
N GLN A 517 5.30 -12.85 -19.33
CA GLN A 517 6.09 -14.07 -19.13
C GLN A 517 6.40 -14.36 -17.66
N LYS A 518 6.09 -13.44 -16.75
CA LYS A 518 6.29 -13.58 -15.30
C LYS A 518 7.74 -13.92 -14.93
N ASP A 519 8.66 -13.28 -15.62
CA ASP A 519 10.09 -13.55 -15.52
C ASP A 519 10.89 -12.39 -14.93
N LEU A 520 10.48 -11.14 -15.25
CA LEU A 520 11.26 -9.96 -14.96
C LEU A 520 10.90 -9.34 -13.61
N ASP A 521 11.90 -8.72 -13.00
CA ASP A 521 11.80 -8.03 -11.71
C ASP A 521 12.58 -6.72 -11.79
N PHE A 522 11.90 -5.57 -11.61
CA PHE A 522 12.53 -4.26 -11.76
C PHE A 522 12.84 -3.65 -10.39
N ASN A 523 14.12 -3.51 -10.07
CA ASN A 523 14.58 -2.97 -8.79
C ASN A 523 14.56 -1.44 -8.73
N HIS A 524 14.77 -0.80 -9.87
CA HIS A 524 14.85 0.66 -9.99
C HIS A 524 14.38 1.07 -11.40
N LEU A 525 14.24 2.37 -11.60
CA LEU A 525 13.91 2.98 -12.90
C LEU A 525 14.71 4.28 -13.03
N LEU A 526 15.28 4.49 -14.21
CA LEU A 526 15.88 5.76 -14.62
C LEU A 526 15.15 6.27 -15.86
N ALA A 527 14.40 7.37 -15.72
CA ALA A 527 13.84 8.11 -16.83
C ALA A 527 14.75 9.30 -17.16
N VAL A 528 15.31 9.35 -18.34
CA VAL A 528 16.36 10.32 -18.67
C VAL A 528 16.35 10.75 -20.14
N LYS A 529 16.77 11.99 -20.39
CA LYS A 529 17.13 12.49 -21.71
C LYS A 529 18.65 12.39 -21.86
N LEU A 530 19.12 11.62 -22.81
CA LEU A 530 20.54 11.47 -23.12
C LEU A 530 21.09 12.73 -23.82
N LYS A 531 22.39 12.89 -23.81
CA LYS A 531 23.11 13.95 -24.55
C LYS A 531 22.81 13.94 -26.05
N SER A 532 22.58 12.74 -26.63
CA SER A 532 22.11 12.56 -27.99
C SER A 532 20.68 13.06 -28.27
N GLY A 533 19.96 13.51 -27.25
CA GLY A 533 18.57 13.95 -27.34
C GLY A 533 17.53 12.83 -27.19
N LYS A 534 17.94 11.56 -27.23
CA LYS A 534 17.04 10.41 -26.98
C LYS A 534 16.51 10.45 -25.56
N ARG A 535 15.24 10.11 -25.40
CA ARG A 535 14.63 9.94 -24.09
C ARG A 535 14.39 8.46 -23.85
N MET A 536 14.79 7.99 -22.68
CA MET A 536 14.84 6.57 -22.37
C MET A 536 14.36 6.30 -20.96
N VAL A 537 13.80 5.11 -20.75
CA VAL A 537 13.67 4.50 -19.44
C VAL A 537 14.60 3.29 -19.39
N TYR A 538 15.44 3.26 -18.38
CA TYR A 538 16.31 2.12 -18.08
C TYR A 538 15.79 1.41 -16.82
N LEU A 539 15.85 0.08 -16.81
CA LEU A 539 15.24 -0.79 -15.80
C LEU A 539 16.27 -1.83 -15.36
N PRO A 540 17.04 -1.54 -14.33
CA PRO A 540 17.89 -2.54 -13.71
C PRO A 540 17.06 -3.51 -12.87
N GLY A 541 17.45 -4.76 -12.85
CA GLY A 541 16.73 -5.77 -12.11
C GLY A 541 17.25 -7.17 -12.33
N SER A 542 16.36 -8.14 -12.34
CA SER A 542 16.67 -9.54 -12.61
C SER A 542 15.60 -10.23 -13.42
N SER A 543 16.00 -11.27 -14.12
CA SER A 543 15.15 -12.28 -14.73
C SER A 543 15.23 -13.56 -13.89
N ASN A 544 14.11 -14.16 -13.57
CA ASN A 544 14.07 -15.44 -12.87
C ASN A 544 14.76 -16.57 -13.66
N LYS A 545 14.78 -16.45 -14.98
CA LYS A 545 15.38 -17.43 -15.87
C LYS A 545 16.84 -17.12 -16.19
N LYS A 546 17.22 -15.82 -16.25
CA LYS A 546 18.51 -15.40 -16.81
C LYS A 546 19.42 -14.65 -15.82
N GLY A 547 18.95 -14.31 -14.63
CA GLY A 547 19.73 -13.57 -13.61
C GLY A 547 19.69 -12.06 -13.82
N ALA A 548 20.76 -11.38 -13.43
CA ALA A 548 20.85 -9.91 -13.50
C ALA A 548 20.59 -9.35 -14.89
N MET A 549 19.88 -8.23 -14.97
CA MET A 549 19.51 -7.60 -16.24
C MET A 549 19.48 -6.08 -16.18
N LEU A 550 19.81 -5.44 -17.29
CA LEU A 550 19.51 -4.06 -17.58
C LEU A 550 18.67 -3.97 -18.86
N ALA A 551 17.41 -3.62 -18.68
CA ALA A 551 16.49 -3.40 -19.77
C ALA A 551 16.33 -1.90 -20.08
N TYR A 552 15.81 -1.58 -21.27
CA TYR A 552 15.45 -0.22 -21.62
C TYR A 552 14.23 -0.14 -22.54
N ILE A 553 13.55 1.01 -22.49
CA ILE A 553 12.44 1.36 -23.37
C ILE A 553 12.63 2.81 -23.82
N PRO A 554 12.55 3.11 -25.13
CA PRO A 554 12.50 4.49 -25.62
C PRO A 554 11.24 5.20 -25.15
N ILE A 555 11.35 6.52 -24.91
CA ILE A 555 10.21 7.40 -24.66
C ILE A 555 9.96 8.23 -25.91
N GLN A 556 8.74 8.16 -26.43
CA GLN A 556 8.26 8.99 -27.52
C GLN A 556 6.99 9.70 -27.08
N ASP A 557 6.86 10.98 -27.40
CA ASP A 557 5.70 11.81 -27.04
C ASP A 557 5.29 11.70 -25.55
N ASN A 558 6.30 11.59 -24.68
CA ASN A 558 6.19 11.43 -23.23
C ASN A 558 5.58 10.11 -22.77
N HIS A 559 5.33 9.16 -23.65
CA HIS A 559 4.89 7.81 -23.32
C HIS A 559 6.03 6.80 -23.52
N LEU A 560 5.94 5.68 -22.81
CA LEU A 560 6.81 4.56 -23.09
C LEU A 560 6.41 3.98 -24.43
N LEU A 561 7.21 4.22 -25.43
CA LEU A 561 7.03 3.61 -26.71
C LEU A 561 8.20 2.70 -27.02
N ALA A 562 7.85 1.51 -27.13
CA ALA A 562 8.53 0.62 -28.00
C ALA A 562 8.44 1.11 -29.44
N ASP A 563 9.30 0.56 -30.24
CA ASP A 563 9.35 0.74 -31.66
C ASP A 563 7.95 0.65 -32.30
N GLN A 564 7.32 1.80 -32.55
CA GLN A 564 5.99 1.88 -33.18
C GLN A 564 5.93 1.21 -34.54
N SER A 565 7.07 1.04 -35.23
CA SER A 565 7.15 0.35 -36.51
C SER A 565 6.83 -1.15 -36.39
N LYS A 566 6.79 -1.69 -35.17
CA LYS A 566 6.50 -3.09 -34.87
C LYS A 566 5.23 -3.26 -34.05
N SER A 567 4.34 -2.29 -34.08
CA SER A 567 3.06 -2.40 -33.43
C SER A 567 2.14 -3.36 -34.19
N ILE A 568 1.44 -4.19 -33.43
CA ILE A 568 0.35 -5.00 -33.94
C ILE A 568 -0.94 -4.36 -33.46
N THR A 569 -1.81 -4.02 -34.38
CA THR A 569 -3.18 -3.68 -33.99
C THR A 569 -3.92 -4.98 -33.76
N THR A 570 -4.31 -5.22 -32.52
CA THR A 570 -5.14 -6.37 -32.15
C THR A 570 -6.40 -5.88 -31.47
N THR A 571 -7.45 -6.66 -31.59
CA THR A 571 -8.72 -6.32 -30.95
C THR A 571 -8.75 -6.94 -29.56
N ILE A 572 -8.56 -6.13 -28.51
CA ILE A 572 -8.74 -6.52 -27.13
C ILE A 572 -10.08 -5.96 -26.65
N ASN A 573 -10.95 -6.83 -26.16
CA ASN A 573 -12.31 -6.46 -25.71
C ASN A 573 -13.14 -5.73 -26.79
N GLY A 574 -13.01 -6.13 -28.06
CA GLY A 574 -13.76 -5.55 -29.18
C GLY A 574 -13.23 -4.20 -29.68
N LYS A 575 -12.06 -3.77 -29.22
CA LYS A 575 -11.45 -2.51 -29.62
C LYS A 575 -10.08 -2.73 -30.22
N ASP A 576 -9.80 -2.01 -31.28
CA ASP A 576 -8.49 -2.01 -31.87
C ASP A 576 -7.51 -1.39 -30.88
N THR A 577 -6.64 -2.24 -30.34
CA THR A 577 -5.63 -1.90 -29.36
C THR A 577 -4.28 -2.09 -30.02
N VAL A 578 -3.46 -1.07 -29.97
CA VAL A 578 -2.08 -1.17 -30.47
C VAL A 578 -1.23 -1.83 -29.41
N ILE A 579 -0.78 -3.03 -29.69
CA ILE A 579 0.18 -3.78 -28.87
C ILE A 579 1.56 -3.64 -29.52
N TYR A 580 2.55 -3.29 -28.72
CA TYR A 580 3.91 -3.22 -29.18
C TYR A 580 4.57 -4.60 -29.02
N GLU A 581 5.04 -5.17 -30.12
CA GLU A 581 5.54 -6.54 -30.16
C GLU A 581 6.78 -6.77 -29.26
N LYS A 582 7.59 -5.75 -29.03
CA LYS A 582 8.80 -5.82 -28.20
C LYS A 582 9.18 -4.47 -27.60
N PRO A 583 8.40 -3.93 -26.67
CA PRO A 583 8.74 -2.63 -26.09
C PRO A 583 10.02 -2.65 -25.28
N LEU A 584 10.34 -3.76 -24.60
CA LEU A 584 11.50 -3.89 -23.74
C LEU A 584 12.67 -4.49 -24.50
N GLN A 585 13.77 -3.76 -24.52
CA GLN A 585 15.04 -4.23 -25.04
C GLN A 585 16.03 -4.39 -23.89
N PHE A 586 17.06 -5.24 -24.09
CA PHE A 586 18.07 -5.49 -23.07
C PHE A 586 19.42 -4.95 -23.54
N ILE A 587 20.05 -4.11 -22.72
CA ILE A 587 21.43 -3.64 -22.95
C ILE A 587 22.37 -4.79 -22.77
N GLN A 588 22.26 -5.48 -21.68
CA GLN A 588 22.84 -6.77 -21.47
C GLN A 588 22.28 -7.43 -20.24
N MET A 589 22.05 -8.70 -20.42
CA MET A 589 22.28 -9.66 -19.40
C MET A 589 23.56 -10.34 -19.77
N ASN A 590 24.57 -10.37 -18.94
CA ASN A 590 25.79 -11.07 -19.31
C ASN A 590 25.64 -12.59 -19.12
N PRO A 591 25.13 -13.32 -20.12
CA PRO A 591 25.02 -14.77 -20.03
C PRO A 591 26.36 -15.46 -20.21
N ALA A 592 27.37 -14.76 -20.68
CA ALA A 592 28.67 -15.33 -20.96
C ALA A 592 29.48 -15.63 -19.67
N THR A 593 29.14 -15.04 -18.58
CA THR A 593 29.71 -15.42 -17.29
C THR A 593 28.63 -16.09 -16.46
N ALA A 594 28.77 -17.40 -16.26
CA ALA A 594 27.94 -18.21 -15.38
C ALA A 594 27.74 -17.60 -13.98
N GLU A 595 28.52 -16.61 -13.65
CA GLU A 595 28.48 -15.87 -12.42
C GLU A 595 27.29 -14.91 -12.31
N TYR A 596 26.92 -14.20 -13.39
CA TYR A 596 25.77 -13.27 -13.42
C TYR A 596 24.45 -13.96 -13.77
N ALA A 597 24.51 -15.14 -14.35
CA ALA A 597 23.33 -15.98 -14.56
C ALA A 597 22.87 -16.71 -13.31
N LYS A 598 23.60 -16.56 -12.19
CA LYS A 598 23.25 -17.20 -10.92
C LYS A 598 22.20 -16.37 -10.19
N LYS A 599 21.27 -17.08 -9.59
CA LYS A 599 20.34 -16.59 -8.61
C LYS A 599 21.03 -15.72 -7.54
N GLY A 600 20.45 -14.55 -7.22
CA GLY A 600 21.00 -13.62 -6.26
C GLY A 600 21.97 -12.59 -6.83
N TYR A 601 22.14 -12.57 -8.15
CA TYR A 601 22.78 -11.47 -8.86
C TYR A 601 21.69 -10.55 -9.41
N ASP A 602 21.62 -9.35 -8.87
CA ASP A 602 20.68 -8.33 -9.26
C ASP A 602 21.41 -7.08 -9.71
N GLU A 603 20.81 -6.39 -10.66
CA GLU A 603 21.11 -4.99 -10.91
C GLU A 603 20.14 -4.14 -10.09
N ASN A 604 20.70 -3.27 -9.25
CA ASN A 604 19.95 -2.60 -8.19
C ASN A 604 19.53 -1.18 -8.55
N CYS A 605 20.39 -0.45 -9.28
CA CYS A 605 20.20 0.95 -9.64
C CYS A 605 20.96 1.25 -10.91
N VAL A 606 20.51 2.21 -11.69
CA VAL A 606 21.24 2.76 -12.84
C VAL A 606 21.16 4.27 -12.81
N VAL A 607 22.25 4.94 -13.15
CA VAL A 607 22.32 6.39 -13.35
C VAL A 607 22.98 6.70 -14.70
N TYR A 608 22.65 7.87 -15.25
CA TYR A 608 23.26 8.40 -16.44
C TYR A 608 24.20 9.53 -16.07
N ASN A 609 25.47 9.36 -16.41
CA ASN A 609 26.48 10.39 -16.28
C ASN A 609 26.61 11.14 -17.62
N GLU A 610 26.11 12.38 -17.65
CA GLU A 610 26.10 13.21 -18.84
C GLU A 610 27.52 13.67 -19.22
N GLU A 611 28.43 13.86 -18.26
CA GLU A 611 29.79 14.33 -18.49
C GLU A 611 30.58 13.34 -19.37
N THR A 612 30.48 12.05 -19.07
CA THR A 612 31.18 10.98 -19.77
C THR A 612 30.29 10.23 -20.78
N ASN A 613 29.00 10.51 -20.83
CA ASN A 613 27.98 9.77 -21.60
C ASN A 613 27.90 8.29 -21.21
N HIS A 614 28.03 7.98 -19.92
CA HIS A 614 28.01 6.62 -19.41
C HIS A 614 26.72 6.30 -18.66
N LEU A 615 26.25 5.06 -18.79
CA LEU A 615 25.32 4.44 -17.86
C LEU A 615 26.13 3.68 -16.82
N ILE A 616 25.93 3.99 -15.55
CA ILE A 616 26.61 3.33 -14.44
C ILE A 616 25.56 2.53 -13.68
N VAL A 617 25.79 1.23 -13.57
CA VAL A 617 24.85 0.27 -13.01
C VAL A 617 25.40 -0.30 -11.70
N ALA A 618 24.65 -0.13 -10.62
CA ALA A 618 24.92 -0.78 -9.33
C ALA A 618 24.46 -2.23 -9.36
N THR A 619 25.34 -3.14 -8.98
CA THR A 619 25.07 -4.58 -8.99
C THR A 619 25.37 -5.24 -7.65
N THR A 620 25.01 -6.50 -7.53
CA THR A 620 25.38 -7.34 -6.36
C THR A 620 26.89 -7.45 -6.14
N LYS A 621 27.70 -7.16 -7.15
CA LYS A 621 29.18 -7.33 -7.11
C LYS A 621 29.98 -6.04 -7.29
N GLY A 622 29.35 -4.93 -7.54
CA GLY A 622 30.01 -3.66 -7.80
C GLY A 622 29.32 -2.84 -8.88
N TYR A 623 30.07 -2.34 -9.86
CA TYR A 623 29.56 -1.50 -10.93
C TYR A 623 29.77 -2.14 -12.29
N LEU A 624 28.81 -1.90 -13.20
CA LEU A 624 28.98 -2.06 -14.65
C LEU A 624 28.85 -0.68 -15.28
N VAL A 625 29.73 -0.39 -16.25
CA VAL A 625 29.74 0.90 -16.96
C VAL A 625 29.52 0.63 -18.44
N TYR A 626 28.53 1.29 -19.03
CA TYR A 626 28.20 1.19 -20.44
C TYR A 626 28.25 2.55 -21.12
N ASN A 627 28.64 2.57 -22.38
CA ASN A 627 28.39 3.74 -23.22
C ASN A 627 26.88 3.90 -23.46
N ALA A 628 26.33 5.08 -23.20
CA ALA A 628 24.88 5.29 -23.23
C ALA A 628 24.27 5.26 -24.65
N ASP A 629 25.06 5.48 -25.71
CA ASP A 629 24.56 5.46 -27.10
C ASP A 629 24.71 4.10 -27.78
N THR A 630 25.83 3.40 -27.52
CA THR A 630 26.15 2.13 -28.17
C THR A 630 25.84 0.91 -27.32
N TYR A 631 25.68 1.09 -26.01
CA TYR A 631 25.47 0.05 -25.03
C TYR A 631 26.62 -0.95 -24.89
N ASN A 632 27.78 -0.56 -25.38
CA ASN A 632 28.99 -1.37 -25.17
C ASN A 632 29.42 -1.28 -23.71
N GLU A 633 29.71 -2.43 -23.08
CA GLU A 633 30.34 -2.48 -21.77
C GLU A 633 31.74 -1.86 -21.86
N LEU A 634 31.99 -0.86 -21.05
CA LEU A 634 33.26 -0.15 -20.99
C LEU A 634 34.12 -0.68 -19.84
N ASP A 635 33.48 -0.95 -18.71
CA ASP A 635 34.18 -1.37 -17.52
C ASP A 635 33.29 -2.22 -16.59
N LYS A 636 33.95 -3.06 -15.78
CA LYS A 636 33.37 -3.92 -14.76
C LYS A 636 34.22 -3.87 -13.49
N ILE A 637 33.72 -3.21 -12.49
CA ILE A 637 34.42 -2.93 -11.25
C ILE A 637 33.83 -3.74 -10.11
N ASN A 638 34.59 -4.70 -9.59
CA ASN A 638 34.16 -5.52 -8.47
C ASN A 638 34.37 -4.79 -7.14
N LYS A 639 33.38 -4.87 -6.25
CA LYS A 639 33.41 -4.34 -4.88
C LYS A 639 33.24 -5.48 -3.87
N PRO A 640 33.78 -5.33 -2.66
CA PRO A 640 33.66 -6.37 -1.64
C PRO A 640 32.25 -6.56 -1.11
N GLY A 641 31.38 -5.55 -1.23
CA GLY A 641 29.97 -5.56 -0.81
C GLY A 641 29.02 -5.25 -1.96
N LYS A 642 27.73 -5.57 -1.75
CA LYS A 642 26.64 -5.28 -2.71
C LYS A 642 26.46 -3.77 -2.85
N VAL A 643 26.45 -3.24 -4.06
CA VAL A 643 26.10 -1.84 -4.33
C VAL A 643 24.60 -1.75 -4.59
N LYS A 644 23.90 -0.92 -3.83
CA LYS A 644 22.44 -0.79 -3.91
C LYS A 644 21.99 0.44 -4.67
N HIS A 645 22.70 1.55 -4.53
CA HIS A 645 22.32 2.81 -5.15
C HIS A 645 23.52 3.66 -5.51
N ILE A 646 23.36 4.46 -6.54
CA ILE A 646 24.33 5.45 -7.04
C ILE A 646 23.61 6.79 -7.11
N ALA A 647 24.30 7.87 -6.77
CA ALA A 647 23.83 9.24 -6.95
C ALA A 647 24.84 10.05 -7.74
N ILE A 648 24.35 10.97 -8.55
CA ILE A 648 25.17 11.98 -9.24
C ILE A 648 24.68 13.37 -8.82
N GLY A 649 25.58 14.22 -8.40
CA GLY A 649 25.28 15.61 -8.03
C GLY A 649 26.55 16.39 -7.68
N ASN A 650 26.52 17.69 -7.88
CA ASN A 650 27.62 18.62 -7.56
C ASN A 650 28.99 18.18 -8.12
N GLY A 651 29.00 17.65 -9.34
CA GLY A 651 30.24 17.20 -10.00
C GLY A 651 30.83 15.92 -9.40
N LYS A 652 30.05 15.16 -8.63
CA LYS A 652 30.44 13.90 -8.00
C LYS A 652 29.51 12.77 -8.33
N ILE A 653 30.06 11.56 -8.33
CA ILE A 653 29.34 10.29 -8.29
C ILE A 653 29.56 9.71 -6.90
N VAL A 654 28.49 9.39 -6.21
CA VAL A 654 28.54 8.81 -4.87
C VAL A 654 27.81 7.48 -4.83
N THR A 655 28.44 6.49 -4.26
CA THR A 655 27.89 5.15 -4.12
C THR A 655 28.07 4.66 -2.69
N VAL A 656 27.28 3.65 -2.33
CA VAL A 656 27.43 2.93 -1.07
C VAL A 656 27.42 1.44 -1.37
N TYR A 657 28.45 0.73 -0.94
CA TYR A 657 28.38 -0.71 -0.85
C TYR A 657 28.09 -1.17 0.59
N LEU A 658 27.30 -2.23 0.70
CA LEU A 658 26.83 -2.73 1.97
C LEU A 658 27.95 -3.48 2.71
N ASP A 659 27.83 -3.49 4.03
CA ASP A 659 28.66 -4.34 4.89
C ASP A 659 28.43 -5.84 4.63
N ARG A 660 29.42 -6.62 4.98
CA ARG A 660 29.36 -8.08 4.97
C ARG A 660 29.95 -8.62 6.27
N ALA A 661 29.21 -9.49 6.92
CA ALA A 661 29.71 -10.20 8.09
C ALA A 661 30.89 -11.13 7.73
N ALA A 662 31.74 -11.39 8.71
CA ALA A 662 32.81 -12.38 8.56
C ALA A 662 32.20 -13.77 8.28
N THR A 663 32.92 -14.53 7.46
CA THR A 663 32.67 -15.96 7.21
C THR A 663 33.94 -16.73 7.56
N ASN A 664 33.90 -18.06 7.51
CA ASN A 664 35.09 -18.89 7.72
C ASN A 664 36.22 -18.62 6.69
N GLU A 665 35.87 -18.02 5.55
CA GLU A 665 36.79 -17.76 4.44
C GLU A 665 37.07 -16.28 4.19
N THR A 666 36.27 -15.37 4.76
CA THR A 666 36.35 -13.93 4.48
C THR A 666 36.22 -13.10 5.73
N GLU A 667 37.03 -12.05 5.84
CA GLU A 667 36.90 -11.06 6.90
C GLU A 667 35.60 -10.21 6.75
N ALA A 668 35.12 -9.66 7.86
CA ALA A 668 34.05 -8.68 7.86
C ALA A 668 34.51 -7.40 7.14
N ILE A 669 33.59 -6.80 6.38
CA ILE A 669 33.79 -5.48 5.79
C ILE A 669 32.74 -4.51 6.27
N PRO A 670 33.08 -3.24 6.54
CA PRO A 670 32.10 -2.22 6.87
C PRO A 670 31.35 -1.76 5.62
N ALA A 671 30.14 -1.24 5.79
CA ALA A 671 29.50 -0.47 4.76
C ALA A 671 30.36 0.77 4.46
N THR A 672 30.51 1.09 3.18
CA THR A 672 31.47 2.11 2.74
C THR A 672 30.85 3.02 1.70
N VAL A 673 31.02 4.33 1.91
CA VAL A 673 30.72 5.36 0.91
C VAL A 673 31.94 5.56 0.05
N GLU A 674 31.76 5.60 -1.26
CA GLU A 674 32.79 5.97 -2.25
C GLU A 674 32.34 7.19 -3.03
N ILE A 675 33.28 8.12 -3.24
CA ILE A 675 33.07 9.37 -3.99
C ILE A 675 34.06 9.38 -5.16
N PHE A 676 33.52 9.63 -6.37
CA PHE A 676 34.29 9.77 -7.60
C PHE A 676 34.07 11.16 -8.19
N ASP A 677 34.99 11.63 -8.99
CA ASP A 677 34.75 12.78 -9.84
C ASP A 677 33.75 12.41 -10.93
N GLN A 678 32.79 13.28 -11.21
CA GLN A 678 31.80 13.03 -12.28
C GLN A 678 32.44 12.93 -13.68
N LYS A 679 33.62 13.54 -13.86
CA LYS A 679 34.37 13.47 -15.13
C LYS A 679 35.27 12.26 -15.23
N ALA A 680 35.32 11.41 -14.20
CA ALA A 680 36.15 10.21 -14.24
C ALA A 680 35.60 9.21 -15.27
N GLU A 681 36.44 8.80 -16.20
CA GLU A 681 36.16 7.74 -17.15
C GLU A 681 36.29 6.36 -16.50
N ASP A 682 37.14 6.22 -15.48
CA ASP A 682 37.38 5.02 -14.70
C ASP A 682 36.91 5.19 -13.24
N LEU A 683 36.07 4.29 -12.79
CA LEU A 683 35.51 4.27 -11.43
C LEU A 683 36.20 3.24 -10.53
N SER A 684 37.41 2.77 -10.89
CA SER A 684 38.19 1.83 -10.05
C SER A 684 38.75 2.51 -8.81
N ASN A 685 39.06 3.81 -8.89
CA ASN A 685 39.74 4.57 -7.86
C ASN A 685 38.88 5.75 -7.39
N PRO A 686 38.19 5.64 -6.24
CA PRO A 686 37.47 6.77 -5.67
C PRO A 686 38.42 7.87 -5.21
N ILE A 687 38.02 9.13 -5.37
CA ILE A 687 38.77 10.29 -4.85
C ILE A 687 38.70 10.34 -3.31
N LYS A 688 37.65 9.74 -2.75
CA LYS A 688 37.45 9.57 -1.31
C LYS A 688 36.67 8.30 -1.04
N SER A 689 37.03 7.64 0.04
CA SER A 689 36.29 6.48 0.57
C SER A 689 36.31 6.54 2.11
N PHE A 690 35.17 6.26 2.71
CA PHE A 690 35.07 6.18 4.18
C PHE A 690 34.01 5.15 4.62
N ALA A 691 34.35 4.48 5.73
CA ALA A 691 33.44 3.51 6.32
C ALA A 691 32.31 4.20 7.06
N ILE A 692 31.12 3.62 6.96
CA ILE A 692 29.95 3.98 7.77
C ILE A 692 29.49 2.75 8.57
N SER A 693 28.64 2.99 9.56
CA SER A 693 28.08 1.87 10.34
C SER A 693 27.17 1.00 9.49
N THR A 694 26.92 -0.21 9.97
CA THR A 694 26.06 -1.23 9.32
C THR A 694 24.76 -0.69 8.75
N ILE A 695 24.38 -1.22 7.59
CA ILE A 695 23.11 -0.94 6.93
C ILE A 695 22.18 -2.14 7.07
N GLU A 696 21.13 -1.99 7.85
CA GLU A 696 20.12 -3.04 8.08
C GLU A 696 18.70 -2.51 7.84
N PRO A 697 17.84 -3.26 7.17
CA PRO A 697 18.12 -4.51 6.48
C PRO A 697 18.91 -4.28 5.17
N ASN A 698 19.76 -5.24 4.85
CA ASN A 698 20.59 -5.18 3.62
C ASN A 698 19.80 -5.42 2.33
N ASN A 699 18.52 -5.74 2.43
CA ASN A 699 17.58 -5.92 1.32
C ASN A 699 16.73 -4.68 1.02
N GLY A 700 16.90 -3.59 1.75
CA GLY A 700 16.26 -2.30 1.45
C GLY A 700 16.74 -1.67 0.15
N LYS A 701 16.11 -0.58 -0.28
CA LYS A 701 16.55 0.20 -1.45
C LYS A 701 17.83 0.98 -1.16
N ASN A 702 18.01 1.42 0.08
CA ASN A 702 19.21 2.11 0.58
C ASN A 702 19.66 3.25 -0.34
N VAL A 703 18.72 4.12 -0.66
CA VAL A 703 18.94 5.23 -1.59
C VAL A 703 20.01 6.19 -1.05
N VAL A 704 20.84 6.65 -1.95
CA VAL A 704 21.82 7.71 -1.72
C VAL A 704 21.42 8.93 -2.52
N ARG A 705 21.64 10.13 -1.96
CA ARG A 705 21.49 11.41 -2.67
C ARG A 705 22.69 12.30 -2.40
N VAL A 706 22.95 13.17 -3.35
CA VAL A 706 23.96 14.22 -3.22
C VAL A 706 23.28 15.55 -3.49
N ASP A 707 23.40 16.46 -2.54
CA ASP A 707 22.87 17.81 -2.65
C ASP A 707 23.71 18.77 -1.81
N ASP A 708 24.04 19.91 -2.36
CA ASP A 708 24.77 20.97 -1.71
C ASP A 708 26.03 20.51 -0.93
N ASN A 709 26.88 19.67 -1.60
CA ASN A 709 28.06 19.04 -1.01
C ASN A 709 27.79 18.17 0.22
N LYS A 710 26.56 17.68 0.38
CA LYS A 710 26.17 16.74 1.41
C LYS A 710 25.73 15.40 0.78
N ILE A 711 26.01 14.34 1.49
CA ILE A 711 25.66 12.97 1.10
C ILE A 711 24.59 12.46 2.05
N TYR A 712 23.42 12.16 1.52
CA TYR A 712 22.30 11.60 2.26
C TYR A 712 22.24 10.10 2.01
N VAL A 713 22.31 9.30 3.07
CA VAL A 713 22.37 7.83 2.99
C VAL A 713 21.21 7.22 3.79
N CYS A 714 20.32 6.49 3.10
CA CYS A 714 19.27 5.73 3.75
C CYS A 714 19.86 4.40 4.29
N ARG A 715 19.99 4.28 5.61
CA ARG A 715 20.66 3.17 6.29
C ARG A 715 19.67 2.17 6.93
N GLY A 716 18.49 2.01 6.33
CA GLY A 716 17.52 1.06 6.83
C GLY A 716 17.00 1.43 8.22
N ALA A 717 17.06 0.49 9.16
CA ALA A 717 16.56 0.66 10.53
C ALA A 717 17.31 1.76 11.31
N ALA A 718 18.54 2.03 10.97
CA ALA A 718 19.32 3.12 11.57
C ALA A 718 18.81 4.52 11.16
N GLY A 719 17.99 4.60 10.12
CA GLY A 719 17.45 5.87 9.64
C GLY A 719 18.19 6.44 8.43
N MET A 720 18.10 7.73 8.24
CA MET A 720 18.82 8.48 7.22
C MET A 720 19.94 9.28 7.86
N TYR A 721 21.14 9.16 7.32
CA TYR A 721 22.34 9.86 7.77
C TYR A 721 22.85 10.83 6.71
N VAL A 722 23.37 11.96 7.14
CA VAL A 722 23.91 13.00 6.27
C VAL A 722 25.37 13.23 6.62
N TYR A 723 26.22 13.13 5.61
CA TYR A 723 27.66 13.29 5.73
C TYR A 723 28.13 14.46 4.85
N ASP A 724 29.25 15.08 5.22
CA ASP A 724 29.98 15.93 4.30
C ASP A 724 30.81 15.10 3.30
N MET A 725 31.49 15.76 2.37
CA MET A 725 32.36 15.08 1.39
C MET A 725 33.63 14.51 2.01
N GLU A 726 33.96 14.87 3.25
CA GLU A 726 35.08 14.35 4.01
C GLU A 726 34.73 13.10 4.84
N GLY A 727 33.44 12.79 4.95
CA GLY A 727 32.92 11.62 5.66
C GLY A 727 32.55 11.92 7.12
N ASN A 728 32.52 13.19 7.53
CA ASN A 728 32.02 13.54 8.84
C ASN A 728 30.50 13.50 8.84
N GLU A 729 29.90 12.87 9.85
CA GLU A 729 28.47 12.92 10.07
C GLU A 729 28.07 14.34 10.46
N LEU A 730 27.14 14.91 9.72
CA LEU A 730 26.59 16.25 9.99
C LEU A 730 25.36 16.14 10.89
N TRP A 731 24.44 15.25 10.54
CA TRP A 731 23.23 14.95 11.29
C TRP A 731 22.59 13.67 10.79
N HIS A 732 21.62 13.15 11.54
CA HIS A 732 20.79 12.03 11.11
C HIS A 732 19.36 12.16 11.62
N TYR A 733 18.48 11.45 10.97
CA TYR A 733 17.11 11.24 11.42
C TYR A 733 16.85 9.74 11.57
N GLN A 734 16.50 9.35 12.76
CA GLN A 734 15.99 8.01 13.06
C GLN A 734 14.59 8.16 13.62
N MET A 735 13.69 7.33 13.14
CA MET A 735 12.34 7.27 13.66
C MET A 735 12.36 7.13 15.20
N PRO A 736 11.56 7.95 15.92
CA PRO A 736 11.40 7.75 17.37
C PRO A 736 10.91 6.33 17.58
N SER A 737 11.66 5.57 18.34
CA SER A 737 11.48 4.14 18.50
C SER A 737 10.05 3.74 18.76
N PRO A 738 9.61 2.69 18.09
CA PRO A 738 8.98 1.61 18.80
C PRO A 738 9.80 0.35 18.63
N THR A 739 10.89 0.22 19.29
CA THR A 739 11.42 -1.10 19.55
C THR A 739 10.40 -1.73 20.49
N ILE A 740 9.63 -2.71 19.99
CA ILE A 740 8.89 -3.58 20.87
C ILE A 740 9.93 -4.24 21.76
N THR A 741 9.98 -3.86 23.03
CA THR A 741 11.01 -4.28 23.96
C THR A 741 10.67 -5.59 24.64
N GLU A 742 9.41 -6.04 24.56
CA GLU A 742 8.91 -7.22 25.26
C GLU A 742 7.97 -8.07 24.40
N GLY A 743 7.84 -9.35 24.75
CA GLY A 743 6.96 -10.32 24.09
C GLY A 743 7.59 -10.98 22.86
N GLU A 744 6.80 -11.78 22.13
CA GLU A 744 7.27 -12.54 20.95
C GLU A 744 7.75 -11.65 19.80
N ASN A 745 7.43 -10.38 19.83
CA ASN A 745 7.85 -9.41 18.83
C ASN A 745 8.98 -8.49 19.29
N ALA A 746 9.58 -8.76 20.46
CA ALA A 746 10.72 -8.01 20.95
C ALA A 746 11.86 -7.98 19.92
N GLY A 747 12.42 -6.81 19.68
CA GLY A 747 13.48 -6.60 18.69
C GLY A 747 13.00 -6.60 17.21
N LYS A 748 11.74 -6.81 16.91
CA LYS A 748 11.21 -6.70 15.53
C LYS A 748 10.94 -5.25 15.20
N TYR A 749 11.70 -4.75 14.29
CA TYR A 749 11.61 -3.39 13.81
C TYR A 749 10.61 -3.28 12.65
N LYS A 750 9.80 -2.21 12.60
CA LYS A 750 8.73 -2.08 11.61
C LYS A 750 8.94 -0.98 10.56
N GLY A 751 9.97 -0.17 10.65
CA GLY A 751 10.26 0.87 9.69
C GLY A 751 11.76 0.96 9.39
N HIS A 752 12.09 1.29 8.17
CA HIS A 752 13.47 1.49 7.74
C HIS A 752 13.52 2.53 6.61
N ALA A 753 14.51 3.42 6.66
CA ALA A 753 14.75 4.39 5.62
C ALA A 753 15.18 3.67 4.35
N ASN A 754 14.27 3.59 3.38
CA ASN A 754 14.51 2.97 2.07
C ASN A 754 14.99 3.98 1.04
N GLY A 755 14.32 5.13 0.97
CA GLY A 755 14.57 6.15 -0.02
C GLY A 755 14.39 7.55 0.53
N CYS A 756 15.04 8.52 -0.11
CA CYS A 756 14.85 9.93 0.19
C CYS A 756 14.86 10.77 -1.09
N TYR A 757 14.21 11.90 -1.01
CA TYR A 757 14.29 13.01 -1.98
C TYR A 757 14.70 14.25 -1.22
N VAL A 758 15.65 15.00 -1.77
CA VAL A 758 16.18 16.23 -1.17
C VAL A 758 15.73 17.39 -2.02
N GLY A 759 14.77 18.14 -1.52
CA GLY A 759 14.30 19.38 -2.12
C GLY A 759 15.15 20.57 -1.68
N LYS A 760 14.75 21.78 -2.06
CA LYS A 760 15.41 23.00 -1.59
C LYS A 760 15.09 23.29 -0.14
N LYS A 761 13.86 23.07 0.27
CA LYS A 761 13.37 23.40 1.62
C LYS A 761 13.19 22.18 2.51
N TYR A 762 12.79 21.04 1.93
CA TYR A 762 12.46 19.84 2.69
C TYR A 762 13.28 18.63 2.26
N VAL A 763 13.41 17.69 3.19
CA VAL A 763 13.90 16.34 2.94
C VAL A 763 12.74 15.36 3.16
N TYR A 764 12.44 14.58 2.15
CA TYR A 764 11.36 13.59 2.17
C TYR A 764 11.97 12.21 2.31
N ILE A 765 11.49 11.42 3.27
CA ILE A 765 12.02 10.08 3.54
C ILE A 765 10.91 9.04 3.38
N ALA A 766 11.10 8.11 2.45
CA ALA A 766 10.31 6.89 2.36
C ALA A 766 10.83 5.91 3.42
N TYR A 767 10.13 5.83 4.55
CA TYR A 767 10.62 5.16 5.76
C TYR A 767 9.97 3.79 6.01
N GLY A 768 9.84 2.99 4.96
CA GLY A 768 9.28 1.64 5.05
C GLY A 768 7.89 1.62 5.68
N GLY A 769 7.67 0.72 6.61
CA GLY A 769 6.40 0.60 7.34
C GLY A 769 6.05 1.79 8.23
N PHE A 770 7.00 2.70 8.49
CA PHE A 770 6.72 3.96 9.19
C PHE A 770 6.12 5.02 8.25
N GLY A 771 6.23 4.84 6.94
CA GLY A 771 5.58 5.68 5.95
C GLY A 771 6.43 6.82 5.41
N LEU A 772 5.82 7.96 5.16
CA LEU A 772 6.46 9.17 4.64
C LEU A 772 6.77 10.13 5.78
N VAL A 773 8.02 10.58 5.86
CA VAL A 773 8.48 11.62 6.80
C VAL A 773 8.96 12.81 5.99
N VAL A 774 8.59 14.02 6.38
CA VAL A 774 9.07 15.28 5.82
C VAL A 774 9.82 16.03 6.88
N LEU A 775 11.09 16.35 6.61
CA LEU A 775 11.94 17.15 7.49
C LEU A 775 12.17 18.52 6.87
N ASP A 776 12.22 19.53 7.70
CA ASP A 776 12.80 20.82 7.32
C ASP A 776 14.31 20.67 7.14
N LYS A 777 14.82 21.10 5.99
CA LYS A 777 16.22 20.87 5.59
C LYS A 777 17.25 21.64 6.42
N GLU A 778 16.86 22.79 6.98
CA GLU A 778 17.73 23.65 7.79
C GLU A 778 17.70 23.25 9.26
N THR A 779 16.51 23.06 9.81
CA THR A 779 16.33 22.78 11.23
C THR A 779 16.40 21.29 11.57
N HIS A 780 16.32 20.40 10.56
CA HIS A 780 16.29 18.96 10.65
C HIS A 780 15.11 18.39 11.47
N LYS A 781 14.13 19.25 11.76
CA LYS A 781 12.93 18.83 12.50
C LYS A 781 11.90 18.20 11.58
N VAL A 782 11.11 17.29 12.15
CA VAL A 782 9.95 16.71 11.45
C VAL A 782 8.92 17.81 11.25
N VAL A 783 8.57 18.06 10.00
CA VAL A 783 7.52 19.00 9.58
C VAL A 783 6.20 18.26 9.51
N ALA A 784 6.20 17.06 8.94
CA ALA A 784 5.00 16.24 8.82
C ALA A 784 5.40 14.77 8.69
N HIS A 785 4.53 13.91 9.16
CA HIS A 785 4.68 12.46 9.05
C HIS A 785 3.35 11.82 8.67
N ARG A 786 3.40 10.84 7.80
CA ARG A 786 2.23 10.05 7.49
C ARG A 786 2.56 8.57 7.34
N ASN A 787 1.92 7.75 8.15
CA ASN A 787 2.05 6.31 8.07
C ASN A 787 0.82 5.71 7.35
N LEU A 788 1.08 4.92 6.32
CA LEU A 788 0.07 4.15 5.61
C LEU A 788 0.44 2.67 5.68
N ALA A 789 -0.52 1.80 5.48
CA ALA A 789 -0.46 0.37 5.86
C ALA A 789 0.65 -0.48 5.20
N HIS A 790 1.43 0.07 4.25
CA HIS A 790 2.45 -0.67 3.51
C HIS A 790 3.81 0.02 3.54
N SER A 791 4.82 -0.58 2.91
CA SER A 791 6.20 -0.10 2.94
C SER A 791 6.44 1.02 1.94
N ALA A 792 6.78 2.22 2.41
CA ALA A 792 7.29 3.30 1.57
C ALA A 792 8.70 2.95 1.10
N ASN A 793 8.91 2.85 -0.22
CA ASN A 793 10.17 2.39 -0.81
C ASN A 793 10.96 3.52 -1.48
N TYR A 794 10.26 4.43 -2.13
CA TYR A 794 10.86 5.54 -2.88
C TYR A 794 9.97 6.76 -2.86
N VAL A 795 10.54 7.95 -2.96
CA VAL A 795 9.79 9.20 -2.91
C VAL A 795 10.41 10.24 -3.84
N ILE A 796 9.56 11.02 -4.49
CA ILE A 796 9.93 12.26 -5.19
C ILE A 796 8.91 13.35 -4.86
N GLU A 797 9.35 14.58 -4.93
CA GLU A 797 8.46 15.75 -5.02
C GLU A 797 8.42 16.24 -6.48
N TYR A 798 7.25 16.56 -6.98
CA TYR A 798 7.07 17.13 -8.31
C TYR A 798 5.82 18.00 -8.37
N ASN A 799 5.99 19.25 -8.79
CA ASN A 799 4.92 20.25 -8.92
C ASN A 799 4.08 20.48 -7.65
N GLY A 800 4.69 20.46 -6.48
CA GLY A 800 4.01 20.68 -5.21
C GLY A 800 3.27 19.47 -4.66
N TYR A 801 3.47 18.29 -5.27
CA TYR A 801 2.93 17.01 -4.80
C TYR A 801 4.05 16.01 -4.52
N ILE A 802 3.84 15.19 -3.52
CA ILE A 802 4.80 14.19 -3.07
C ILE A 802 4.31 12.81 -3.51
N TYR A 803 5.07 12.17 -4.36
CA TYR A 803 4.74 10.87 -4.94
C TYR A 803 5.57 9.79 -4.25
N VAL A 804 4.91 8.80 -3.68
CA VAL A 804 5.56 7.73 -2.93
C VAL A 804 5.28 6.38 -3.57
N ALA A 805 6.33 5.67 -3.97
CA ALA A 805 6.25 4.26 -4.35
C ALA A 805 6.04 3.45 -3.07
N TYR A 806 4.81 3.00 -2.83
CA TYR A 806 4.34 2.52 -1.54
C TYR A 806 4.14 1.00 -1.50
N GLY A 807 5.08 0.27 -2.04
CA GLY A 807 5.05 -1.19 -2.05
C GLY A 807 3.76 -1.73 -2.70
N GLN A 808 3.03 -2.57 -2.01
CA GLN A 808 1.77 -3.14 -2.50
C GLN A 808 0.64 -2.11 -2.67
N SER A 809 0.68 -1.00 -1.93
CA SER A 809 -0.23 0.13 -2.16
C SER A 809 0.17 0.97 -3.37
N ARG A 810 1.17 0.54 -4.13
CA ARG A 810 1.63 1.12 -5.39
C ARG A 810 2.03 2.58 -5.26
N LEU A 811 1.28 3.48 -5.87
CA LEU A 811 1.52 4.92 -5.82
C LEU A 811 0.56 5.57 -4.86
N GLN A 812 1.09 6.38 -3.97
CA GLN A 812 0.31 7.31 -3.16
C GLN A 812 0.86 8.71 -3.35
N VAL A 813 -0.05 9.67 -3.47
CA VAL A 813 0.28 11.06 -3.76
C VAL A 813 -0.22 11.92 -2.62
N PHE A 814 0.68 12.70 -2.04
CA PHE A 814 0.40 13.62 -0.95
C PHE A 814 0.63 15.06 -1.34
N GLN A 815 -0.01 15.95 -0.62
CA GLN A 815 0.30 17.37 -0.65
C GLN A 815 0.63 17.85 0.77
N LEU A 816 1.75 18.54 0.92
CA LEU A 816 2.08 19.21 2.18
C LEU A 816 1.25 20.51 2.27
N LYS A 817 0.41 20.59 3.31
CA LYS A 817 -0.46 21.74 3.59
C LYS A 817 0.03 22.52 4.80
N ASN A 818 -0.43 23.76 4.94
CA ASN A 818 -0.10 24.64 6.05
C ASN A 818 1.41 24.80 6.29
N ALA A 819 2.19 24.58 5.26
CA ALA A 819 3.64 24.77 5.24
C ALA A 819 4.00 25.65 4.05
N ASP A 820 5.16 26.26 4.10
CA ASP A 820 5.67 26.95 2.92
C ASP A 820 5.85 25.96 1.78
N PRO A 821 5.49 26.32 0.56
CA PRO A 821 5.64 25.42 -0.58
C PRO A 821 7.12 25.08 -0.81
N GLU A 822 7.36 23.87 -1.31
CA GLU A 822 8.67 23.50 -1.86
C GLU A 822 8.98 24.43 -3.04
N VAL A 823 10.23 24.84 -3.15
CA VAL A 823 10.66 25.67 -4.28
C VAL A 823 10.85 24.76 -5.49
N SER A 824 10.01 24.92 -6.51
CA SER A 824 10.20 24.18 -7.77
C SER A 824 11.50 24.56 -8.46
N TYR A 825 12.15 23.57 -9.07
CA TYR A 825 13.36 23.79 -9.88
C TYR A 825 13.04 24.36 -11.24
#